data_d6665373acfeb39dc7006d516b6b67a5
#
_entry.id   d6665373acfeb39dc7006d516b6b67a5
#
_cell.length_a   1.000
_cell.length_b   1.000
_cell.length_c   1.000
_cell.angle_alpha   90.00
_cell.angle_beta   90.00
_cell.angle_gamma   90.00
#
_symmetry.space_group_name_H-M   'P 1'
#
loop_
_entity.id
_entity.type
_entity.pdbx_description
1 polymer ?
#
loop_
_entity_poly.entity_id
_entity_poly.type
_entity_poly.pdbx_seq_one_letter_code
_entity_poly.pdbx_strand_id
1 'polypeptide(L)'
;MKNPLIKRLPRELKGEIGKYIVLFLFITMMIGIVSGFLVAAGSMSVAYDESFEKYNIESGNFELLQKADDDAIKKIEDGEEKIKVYENFYLDKETKEVDSTIRLFKNRKDIDKICIMDGELPSADDEIAIDRMYADNNKLKVGDSLTVGGKKLKITGLVALSDYSALYSNPSDMMFDALKFGVAIVTDTLFDDYGEADLHYSYSWKYDKTPADDEEAQDMAEKVMKHINGISMLTQFIPEYSNQAIHFTGDDIKGDNTMITVFLYLVMVIIAFVFAITTGNTIAKEANVIGTLRASGYTKGELVRHYLATPMIVVLVSAIVGNILGYTCFKDFAVKAYYGSYSLPTYKTIWNADAFIKTTVVPLIILFVINLVMLVNKLSLSPLKFLRRDLKKRQKKKAFKLNTRIGILKRFRLRVIFQNIPNYITVFVGILFANVIIFFGLGMKPMLLHYQDIIEDNMISKYQYVLKMPAETKTEGVEKYCSGSLKTVDDKLKEETATIYGVKENSKFVHADIKDGGAFISDGYSQKYNIEVGDQVTLKESYGDKKYTFKVEGIYDDPATIAVYLTDSDFIKTFELEDGYFNGYFSNTKIKDIDDLYIATTITKDDLTKTSRQLILSMGSMISMFATAGIIMFMLIVYLLSKVIIEKNSQSISMTKILGYNNREINSLYITTTTIVVIASMLLTVPIVNVTLKYIFKVAFAQYSGWMPYYVPAKIFVEVPLLGIISYAVIAFILTRRVKKVPLDEALKNVE
;
A
#
# COMPACT_ATOMS: atom_id res chain seq x y z
N MET A 1 -40.49 -9.46 -37.38
CA MET A 1 -40.55 -10.47 -36.27
C MET A 1 -39.34 -10.26 -35.34
N LYS A 2 -39.55 -10.17 -34.00
CA LYS A 2 -38.43 -10.11 -33.06
C LYS A 2 -37.61 -11.38 -33.12
N ASN A 3 -36.27 -11.29 -33.23
CA ASN A 3 -35.36 -12.44 -33.33
C ASN A 3 -35.63 -13.43 -32.17
N PRO A 4 -35.94 -14.71 -32.48
CA PRO A 4 -36.26 -15.75 -31.48
C PRO A 4 -35.19 -15.90 -30.40
N LEU A 5 -33.90 -15.65 -30.71
CA LEU A 5 -32.80 -15.69 -29.79
C LEU A 5 -32.94 -14.66 -28.64
N ILE A 6 -33.55 -13.49 -28.90
CA ILE A 6 -33.76 -12.46 -27.86
C ILE A 6 -34.74 -12.94 -26.78
N LYS A 7 -35.78 -13.71 -27.18
CA LYS A 7 -36.73 -14.32 -26.21
C LYS A 7 -36.10 -15.37 -25.30
N ARG A 8 -34.97 -15.93 -25.74
CA ARG A 8 -34.24 -16.98 -25.01
C ARG A 8 -33.39 -16.42 -23.88
N LEU A 9 -32.83 -15.20 -24.03
CA LEU A 9 -31.94 -14.56 -23.04
C LEU A 9 -32.48 -14.55 -21.61
N PRO A 10 -33.72 -14.08 -21.32
CA PRO A 10 -34.28 -14.09 -19.96
C PRO A 10 -34.45 -15.48 -19.37
N ARG A 11 -34.75 -16.49 -20.21
CA ARG A 11 -34.90 -17.88 -19.77
C ARG A 11 -33.57 -18.50 -19.40
N GLU A 12 -32.53 -18.23 -20.18
CA GLU A 12 -31.16 -18.68 -19.92
C GLU A 12 -30.61 -18.03 -18.64
N LEU A 13 -30.84 -16.71 -18.49
CA LEU A 13 -30.47 -15.99 -17.27
C LEU A 13 -31.14 -16.61 -16.03
N LYS A 14 -32.47 -16.87 -16.09
CA LYS A 14 -33.23 -17.51 -15.01
C LYS A 14 -32.75 -18.94 -14.73
N GLY A 15 -32.41 -19.71 -15.75
CA GLY A 15 -31.93 -21.10 -15.63
C GLY A 15 -30.57 -21.21 -14.92
N GLU A 16 -29.72 -20.20 -15.09
CA GLU A 16 -28.36 -20.14 -14.51
C GLU A 16 -28.16 -18.97 -13.53
N ILE A 17 -29.25 -18.47 -12.95
CA ILE A 17 -29.26 -17.25 -12.12
C ILE A 17 -28.22 -17.28 -11.01
N GLY A 18 -28.03 -18.40 -10.34
CA GLY A 18 -27.04 -18.53 -9.26
C GLY A 18 -25.58 -18.43 -9.71
N LYS A 19 -25.28 -18.59 -11.01
CA LYS A 19 -23.96 -18.34 -11.57
C LYS A 19 -23.77 -16.86 -11.80
N TYR A 20 -24.77 -16.23 -12.42
CA TYR A 20 -24.70 -14.81 -12.74
C TYR A 20 -24.78 -13.93 -11.51
N ILE A 21 -25.50 -14.32 -10.45
CA ILE A 21 -25.49 -13.61 -9.16
C ILE A 21 -24.08 -13.62 -8.55
N VAL A 22 -23.41 -14.76 -8.55
CA VAL A 22 -22.05 -14.84 -7.98
C VAL A 22 -21.06 -14.00 -8.78
N LEU A 23 -21.14 -14.06 -10.11
CA LEU A 23 -20.33 -13.19 -10.98
C LEU A 23 -20.64 -11.70 -10.76
N PHE A 24 -21.93 -11.37 -10.66
CA PHE A 24 -22.40 -10.02 -10.36
C PHE A 24 -21.81 -9.53 -9.03
N LEU A 25 -21.98 -10.29 -7.94
CA LEU A 25 -21.46 -9.93 -6.62
C LEU A 25 -19.93 -9.76 -6.63
N PHE A 26 -19.23 -10.68 -7.29
CA PHE A 26 -17.78 -10.64 -7.41
C PHE A 26 -17.30 -9.36 -8.09
N ILE A 27 -17.85 -9.05 -9.26
CA ILE A 27 -17.45 -7.87 -10.04
C ILE A 27 -17.88 -6.58 -9.33
N THR A 28 -19.10 -6.55 -8.78
CA THR A 28 -19.64 -5.39 -8.05
C THR A 28 -18.77 -5.06 -6.84
N MET A 29 -18.38 -6.06 -6.05
CA MET A 29 -17.52 -5.84 -4.89
C MET A 29 -16.16 -5.30 -5.30
N MET A 30 -15.55 -5.87 -6.34
CA MET A 30 -14.22 -5.45 -6.80
C MET A 30 -14.22 -4.04 -7.39
N ILE A 31 -15.18 -3.77 -8.28
CA ILE A 31 -15.34 -2.43 -8.85
C ILE A 31 -15.68 -1.43 -7.73
N GLY A 32 -16.54 -1.80 -6.79
CA GLY A 32 -16.93 -0.93 -5.69
C GLY A 32 -15.75 -0.53 -4.81
N ILE A 33 -14.93 -1.50 -4.39
CA ILE A 33 -13.73 -1.22 -3.58
C ILE A 33 -12.78 -0.30 -4.33
N VAL A 34 -12.39 -0.66 -5.56
CA VAL A 34 -11.43 0.12 -6.34
C VAL A 34 -11.97 1.51 -6.69
N SER A 35 -13.24 1.60 -7.10
CA SER A 35 -13.89 2.88 -7.38
C SER A 35 -13.94 3.75 -6.13
N GLY A 36 -14.25 3.17 -4.97
CA GLY A 36 -14.28 3.89 -3.69
C GLY A 36 -12.92 4.51 -3.35
N PHE A 37 -11.85 3.75 -3.50
CA PHE A 37 -10.48 4.26 -3.27
C PHE A 37 -10.08 5.34 -4.28
N LEU A 38 -10.28 5.12 -5.57
CA LEU A 38 -9.92 6.11 -6.61
C LEU A 38 -10.72 7.41 -6.47
N VAL A 39 -11.99 7.33 -6.06
CA VAL A 39 -12.84 8.51 -5.82
C VAL A 39 -12.41 9.25 -4.56
N ALA A 40 -12.09 8.52 -3.48
CA ALA A 40 -11.59 9.13 -2.25
C ALA A 40 -10.25 9.82 -2.50
N ALA A 41 -9.28 9.10 -3.09
CA ALA A 41 -7.96 9.64 -3.40
C ALA A 41 -8.04 10.87 -4.32
N GLY A 42 -8.85 10.81 -5.39
CA GLY A 42 -9.05 11.96 -6.28
C GLY A 42 -9.72 13.16 -5.60
N SER A 43 -10.69 12.91 -4.70
CA SER A 43 -11.36 13.99 -3.95
C SER A 43 -10.43 14.60 -2.90
N MET A 44 -9.57 13.79 -2.27
CA MET A 44 -8.56 14.25 -1.31
C MET A 44 -7.43 15.01 -2.00
N SER A 45 -6.97 14.54 -3.17
CA SER A 45 -5.96 15.25 -3.96
C SER A 45 -6.44 16.66 -4.32
N VAL A 46 -7.68 16.80 -4.78
CA VAL A 46 -8.23 18.13 -5.08
C VAL A 46 -8.32 19.01 -3.83
N ALA A 47 -8.76 18.47 -2.69
CA ALA A 47 -8.80 19.23 -1.45
C ALA A 47 -7.40 19.66 -0.97
N TYR A 48 -6.40 18.80 -1.19
CA TYR A 48 -5.00 19.10 -0.92
C TYR A 48 -4.47 20.18 -1.87
N ASP A 49 -4.66 20.05 -3.18
CA ASP A 49 -4.18 21.02 -4.17
C ASP A 49 -4.85 22.40 -3.98
N GLU A 50 -6.17 22.44 -3.74
CA GLU A 50 -6.90 23.69 -3.44
C GLU A 50 -6.48 24.33 -2.12
N SER A 51 -5.90 23.57 -1.19
CA SER A 51 -5.48 24.08 0.12
C SER A 51 -4.36 25.10 0.03
N PHE A 52 -3.46 24.98 -0.94
CA PHE A 52 -2.33 25.88 -1.14
C PHE A 52 -2.78 27.33 -1.36
N GLU A 53 -3.78 27.54 -2.21
CA GLU A 53 -4.34 28.85 -2.45
C GLU A 53 -5.29 29.28 -1.34
N LYS A 54 -6.22 28.39 -0.94
CA LYS A 54 -7.28 28.70 0.05
C LYS A 54 -6.71 29.10 1.41
N TYR A 55 -5.68 28.43 1.87
CA TYR A 55 -5.06 28.69 3.18
C TYR A 55 -3.77 29.50 3.07
N ASN A 56 -3.43 29.97 1.85
CA ASN A 56 -2.25 30.78 1.57
C ASN A 56 -0.97 30.12 2.14
N ILE A 57 -0.69 28.90 1.69
CA ILE A 57 0.47 28.14 2.18
C ILE A 57 1.77 28.86 1.80
N GLU A 58 2.73 28.85 2.71
CA GLU A 58 4.06 29.43 2.57
C GLU A 58 4.79 28.96 1.30
N SER A 59 5.73 29.76 0.80
CA SER A 59 6.71 29.33 -0.21
C SER A 59 7.96 28.73 0.42
N GLY A 60 7.99 28.71 1.73
CA GLY A 60 8.99 28.11 2.60
C GLY A 60 9.07 28.80 3.94
N ASN A 61 9.86 28.22 4.84
CA ASN A 61 10.13 28.78 6.17
C ASN A 61 11.63 28.75 6.50
N PHE A 62 12.02 29.67 7.38
CA PHE A 62 13.38 29.72 7.91
C PHE A 62 13.37 30.07 9.40
N GLU A 63 14.37 29.60 10.12
CA GLU A 63 14.57 29.92 11.51
C GLU A 63 15.84 30.77 11.71
N LEU A 64 15.76 31.73 12.59
CA LEU A 64 16.88 32.55 12.99
C LEU A 64 17.29 32.26 14.44
N LEU A 65 18.57 32.43 14.75
CA LEU A 65 19.08 32.23 16.11
C LEU A 65 18.47 33.23 17.10
N GLN A 66 18.10 34.44 16.64
CA GLN A 66 17.48 35.50 17.43
C GLN A 66 16.36 36.14 16.63
N LYS A 67 15.40 36.75 17.34
CA LYS A 67 14.31 37.48 16.70
C LYS A 67 14.88 38.62 15.85
N ALA A 68 14.46 38.66 14.57
CA ALA A 68 14.77 39.78 13.67
C ALA A 68 13.99 41.05 14.07
N ASP A 69 14.62 42.18 13.99
CA ASP A 69 13.94 43.46 14.10
C ASP A 69 13.30 43.89 12.76
N ASP A 70 12.45 44.92 12.80
CA ASP A 70 11.72 45.38 11.61
C ASP A 70 12.65 45.84 10.48
N ASP A 71 13.86 46.32 10.80
CA ASP A 71 14.83 46.74 9.78
C ASP A 71 15.53 45.53 9.13
N ALA A 72 15.77 44.46 9.89
CA ALA A 72 16.28 43.20 9.33
C ALA A 72 15.23 42.55 8.45
N ILE A 73 13.96 42.48 8.87
CA ILE A 73 12.86 41.96 8.05
C ILE A 73 12.74 42.72 6.73
N LYS A 74 12.71 44.04 6.74
CA LYS A 74 12.67 44.84 5.51
C LYS A 74 13.86 44.58 4.59
N LYS A 75 15.05 44.39 5.13
CA LYS A 75 16.23 44.02 4.32
C LYS A 75 16.09 42.65 3.73
N ILE A 76 15.55 41.69 4.47
CA ILE A 76 15.29 40.33 3.98
C ILE A 76 14.27 40.39 2.82
N GLU A 77 13.20 41.16 2.97
CA GLU A 77 12.16 41.29 1.92
C GLU A 77 12.69 42.00 0.65
N ASP A 78 13.70 42.86 0.80
CA ASP A 78 14.26 43.68 -0.30
C ASP A 78 15.45 43.02 -1.01
N GLY A 79 15.52 41.68 -1.01
CA GLY A 79 16.51 40.89 -1.75
C GLY A 79 16.37 40.92 -3.28
N GLU A 80 17.23 40.16 -3.96
CA GLU A 80 17.14 39.95 -5.42
C GLU A 80 15.79 39.30 -5.78
N GLU A 81 15.41 38.25 -5.06
CA GLU A 81 14.07 37.67 -5.12
C GLU A 81 13.18 38.37 -4.10
N LYS A 82 12.12 39.01 -4.58
CA LYS A 82 11.19 39.72 -3.70
C LYS A 82 10.30 38.71 -2.98
N ILE A 83 10.32 38.80 -1.68
CA ILE A 83 9.52 37.95 -0.79
C ILE A 83 8.78 38.80 0.23
N LYS A 84 7.69 38.28 0.76
CA LYS A 84 7.03 38.82 1.94
C LYS A 84 7.21 37.85 3.10
N VAL A 85 7.65 38.37 4.25
CA VAL A 85 7.98 37.58 5.43
C VAL A 85 6.90 37.72 6.50
N TYR A 86 6.58 36.64 7.18
CA TYR A 86 5.57 36.56 8.22
C TYR A 86 6.16 35.87 9.45
N GLU A 87 5.91 36.42 10.67
CA GLU A 87 6.26 35.71 11.89
C GLU A 87 5.39 34.50 12.08
N ASN A 88 6.02 33.32 12.23
CA ASN A 88 5.35 32.04 12.44
C ASN A 88 6.06 31.27 13.59
N PHE A 89 6.23 31.93 14.72
CA PHE A 89 6.96 31.39 15.86
C PHE A 89 6.21 30.23 16.49
N TYR A 90 6.96 29.27 17.02
CA TYR A 90 6.37 28.11 17.68
C TYR A 90 7.12 27.70 18.94
N LEU A 91 6.44 26.92 19.79
CA LEU A 91 6.95 26.30 21.01
C LEU A 91 6.65 24.82 20.98
N ASP A 92 7.64 23.97 21.22
CA ASP A 92 7.44 22.53 21.39
C ASP A 92 7.26 22.21 22.88
N LYS A 93 6.12 21.62 23.25
CA LYS A 93 5.75 21.32 24.65
C LYS A 93 5.31 19.87 24.81
N GLU A 94 5.83 19.21 25.84
CA GLU A 94 5.42 17.85 26.19
C GLU A 94 4.00 17.79 26.76
N THR A 95 3.29 16.71 26.45
CA THR A 95 1.98 16.43 27.00
C THR A 95 2.08 15.35 28.08
N LYS A 96 1.22 15.45 29.12
CA LYS A 96 1.26 14.51 30.25
C LYS A 96 0.41 13.27 30.01
N GLU A 97 -0.76 13.43 29.41
CA GLU A 97 -1.75 12.33 29.23
C GLU A 97 -1.38 11.38 28.10
N VAL A 98 -0.64 11.90 27.12
CA VAL A 98 -0.33 11.19 25.88
C VAL A 98 1.17 11.33 25.62
N ASP A 99 2.05 10.77 26.23
CA ASP A 99 3.51 10.76 25.99
C ASP A 99 3.92 11.24 24.56
N SER A 100 3.75 12.54 24.30
CA SER A 100 3.91 13.17 22.98
C SER A 100 4.32 14.64 23.10
N THR A 101 4.79 15.23 22.02
CA THR A 101 5.11 16.66 21.89
C THR A 101 4.06 17.35 21.04
N ILE A 102 3.64 18.53 21.47
CA ILE A 102 2.76 19.41 20.68
C ILE A 102 3.50 20.69 20.35
N ARG A 103 3.51 21.04 19.08
CA ARG A 103 3.98 22.33 18.56
C ARG A 103 2.85 23.34 18.63
N LEU A 104 3.03 24.35 19.45
CA LEU A 104 2.06 25.40 19.69
C LEU A 104 2.33 26.60 18.78
N PHE A 105 1.28 27.09 18.13
CA PHE A 105 1.27 28.30 17.31
C PHE A 105 0.24 29.31 17.84
N LYS A 106 0.49 30.59 17.59
CA LYS A 106 -0.55 31.61 17.64
C LYS A 106 -1.55 31.46 16.49
N ASN A 107 -2.68 32.14 16.58
CA ASN A 107 -3.66 32.11 15.48
C ASN A 107 -3.09 32.80 14.23
N ARG A 108 -2.88 32.01 13.16
CA ARG A 108 -2.30 32.44 11.89
C ARG A 108 -3.40 32.97 10.95
N LYS A 109 -3.37 34.28 10.63
CA LYS A 109 -4.42 34.98 9.88
C LYS A 109 -4.05 35.25 8.41
N ASP A 110 -2.78 35.47 8.12
CA ASP A 110 -2.30 35.96 6.84
C ASP A 110 -1.70 34.85 5.98
N ILE A 111 -0.85 34.00 6.55
CA ILE A 111 -0.19 32.88 5.92
C ILE A 111 -0.48 31.59 6.68
N ASP A 112 -0.42 30.45 6.03
CA ASP A 112 -0.65 29.11 6.62
C ASP A 112 -1.93 29.07 7.45
N LYS A 113 -3.03 29.55 6.86
CA LYS A 113 -4.31 29.73 7.54
C LYS A 113 -4.88 28.41 8.03
N ILE A 114 -5.62 28.51 9.12
CA ILE A 114 -6.16 27.35 9.84
C ILE A 114 -7.46 26.87 9.19
N CYS A 115 -7.59 25.58 8.95
CA CYS A 115 -8.86 24.93 8.63
C CYS A 115 -9.51 24.37 9.91
N ILE A 116 -10.63 24.92 10.33
CA ILE A 116 -11.42 24.37 11.44
C ILE A 116 -12.18 23.16 10.94
N MET A 117 -11.95 21.99 11.55
CA MET A 117 -12.59 20.71 11.20
C MET A 117 -13.79 20.42 12.09
N ASP A 118 -13.69 20.74 13.38
CA ASP A 118 -14.76 20.57 14.37
C ASP A 118 -14.54 21.56 15.52
N GLY A 119 -15.62 22.00 16.18
CA GLY A 119 -15.54 22.98 17.28
C GLY A 119 -15.15 24.38 16.85
N GLU A 120 -14.41 25.11 17.72
CA GLU A 120 -14.03 26.51 17.56
C GLU A 120 -12.57 26.73 17.95
N LEU A 121 -11.95 27.82 17.45
CA LEU A 121 -10.62 28.25 17.89
C LEU A 121 -10.65 28.71 19.34
N PRO A 122 -9.53 28.59 20.09
CA PRO A 122 -9.45 29.02 21.48
C PRO A 122 -9.70 30.54 21.61
N SER A 123 -10.54 30.89 22.58
CA SER A 123 -10.89 32.25 22.93
C SER A 123 -10.43 32.64 24.36
N ALA A 124 -10.10 31.67 25.20
CA ALA A 124 -9.60 31.83 26.55
C ALA A 124 -8.23 31.16 26.73
N ASP A 125 -7.46 31.57 27.72
CA ASP A 125 -6.09 31.11 27.96
C ASP A 125 -6.01 29.71 28.59
N ASP A 126 -7.13 29.08 28.89
CA ASP A 126 -7.26 27.68 29.29
C ASP A 126 -7.79 26.76 28.14
N GLU A 127 -7.82 27.29 26.92
CA GLU A 127 -8.34 26.59 25.72
C GLU A 127 -7.22 26.32 24.71
N ILE A 128 -7.43 25.20 23.93
CA ILE A 128 -6.52 24.78 22.86
C ILE A 128 -7.33 24.16 21.70
N ALA A 129 -6.93 24.46 20.47
CA ALA A 129 -7.37 23.72 19.29
C ALA A 129 -6.22 22.87 18.77
N ILE A 130 -6.43 21.54 18.70
CA ILE A 130 -5.39 20.58 18.34
C ILE A 130 -5.61 20.02 16.93
N ASP A 131 -4.56 19.52 16.31
CA ASP A 131 -4.68 18.85 15.01
C ASP A 131 -5.64 17.66 15.08
N ARG A 132 -6.50 17.54 14.06
CA ARG A 132 -7.54 16.50 14.01
C ARG A 132 -6.95 15.10 13.91
N MET A 133 -5.90 14.89 13.08
CA MET A 133 -5.28 13.56 12.92
C MET A 133 -4.60 13.13 14.22
N TYR A 134 -3.88 14.04 14.87
CA TYR A 134 -3.30 13.80 16.20
C TYR A 134 -4.38 13.45 17.23
N ALA A 135 -5.50 14.19 17.24
CA ALA A 135 -6.63 13.95 18.13
C ALA A 135 -7.25 12.56 17.91
N ASP A 136 -7.55 12.21 16.65
CA ASP A 136 -8.14 10.92 16.29
C ASP A 136 -7.23 9.75 16.68
N ASN A 137 -5.93 9.85 16.43
CA ASN A 137 -4.95 8.80 16.73
C ASN A 137 -4.78 8.60 18.25
N ASN A 138 -4.85 9.67 19.03
CA ASN A 138 -4.76 9.66 20.48
C ASN A 138 -6.13 9.55 21.18
N LYS A 139 -7.22 9.40 20.41
CA LYS A 139 -8.60 9.26 20.90
C LYS A 139 -9.09 10.45 21.73
N LEU A 140 -8.59 11.65 21.41
CA LEU A 140 -8.99 12.90 22.02
C LEU A 140 -10.17 13.52 21.25
N LYS A 141 -11.01 14.28 21.94
CA LYS A 141 -12.21 14.91 21.36
C LYS A 141 -12.38 16.33 21.87
N VAL A 142 -13.17 17.12 21.16
CA VAL A 142 -13.65 18.43 21.64
C VAL A 142 -14.35 18.25 22.98
N GLY A 143 -13.97 19.02 23.96
CA GLY A 143 -14.42 18.98 25.35
C GLY A 143 -13.50 18.22 26.31
N ASP A 144 -12.59 17.40 25.82
CA ASP A 144 -11.55 16.77 26.66
C ASP A 144 -10.54 17.80 27.16
N SER A 145 -9.71 17.42 28.12
CA SER A 145 -8.62 18.25 28.65
C SER A 145 -7.27 17.58 28.41
N LEU A 146 -6.27 18.37 28.09
CA LEU A 146 -4.90 17.94 27.84
C LEU A 146 -3.93 18.84 28.63
N THR A 147 -2.94 18.24 29.29
CA THR A 147 -1.91 19.01 30.00
C THR A 147 -0.72 19.19 29.07
N VAL A 148 -0.46 20.43 28.65
CA VAL A 148 0.59 20.80 27.70
C VAL A 148 1.57 21.73 28.39
N GLY A 149 2.88 21.36 28.43
CA GLY A 149 3.89 22.20 29.12
C GLY A 149 3.54 22.51 30.59
N GLY A 150 2.87 21.57 31.27
CA GLY A 150 2.43 21.73 32.68
C GLY A 150 1.12 22.48 32.89
N LYS A 151 0.52 23.09 31.86
CA LYS A 151 -0.78 23.77 31.93
C LYS A 151 -1.91 22.86 31.43
N LYS A 152 -3.01 22.80 32.19
CA LYS A 152 -4.20 22.01 31.81
C LYS A 152 -5.10 22.88 30.93
N LEU A 153 -5.27 22.44 29.67
CA LEU A 153 -6.04 23.13 28.62
C LEU A 153 -7.24 22.30 28.21
N LYS A 154 -8.35 22.95 27.89
CA LYS A 154 -9.57 22.35 27.36
C LYS A 154 -9.50 22.38 25.83
N ILE A 155 -9.74 21.25 25.19
CA ILE A 155 -9.82 21.14 23.73
C ILE A 155 -11.14 21.75 23.27
N THR A 156 -11.10 22.87 22.57
CA THR A 156 -12.29 23.57 22.03
C THR A 156 -12.49 23.34 20.56
N GLY A 157 -11.44 22.95 19.82
CA GLY A 157 -11.55 22.68 18.40
C GLY A 157 -10.55 21.64 17.88
N LEU A 158 -10.91 21.06 16.77
CA LEU A 158 -10.04 20.24 15.93
C LEU A 158 -9.74 21.00 14.65
N VAL A 159 -8.46 21.11 14.32
CA VAL A 159 -7.98 21.87 13.17
C VAL A 159 -7.18 20.98 12.21
N ALA A 160 -7.04 21.43 10.96
CA ALA A 160 -6.06 20.91 10.01
C ALA A 160 -5.21 22.08 9.53
N LEU A 161 -3.91 21.90 9.55
CA LEU A 161 -2.93 22.87 9.07
C LEU A 161 -2.29 22.30 7.81
N SER A 162 -2.48 22.97 6.65
CA SER A 162 -2.05 22.42 5.37
C SER A 162 -0.52 22.47 5.20
N ASP A 163 0.19 23.34 5.91
CA ASP A 163 1.65 23.33 6.06
C ASP A 163 2.16 22.14 6.91
N TYR A 164 1.26 21.49 7.66
CA TYR A 164 1.47 20.23 8.40
C TYR A 164 0.49 19.15 7.94
N SER A 165 0.28 19.00 6.63
CA SER A 165 -0.57 17.95 6.09
C SER A 165 -0.10 16.53 6.51
N ALA A 166 1.21 16.39 6.73
CA ALA A 166 1.84 15.28 7.44
C ALA A 166 2.60 15.82 8.66
N LEU A 167 2.38 15.23 9.85
CA LEU A 167 2.88 15.78 11.13
C LEU A 167 4.36 15.44 11.37
N TYR A 168 5.24 16.04 10.58
CA TYR A 168 6.69 15.97 10.77
C TYR A 168 7.13 16.85 11.92
N SER A 169 7.80 16.26 12.92
CA SER A 169 8.42 17.02 14.03
C SER A 169 9.73 17.68 13.59
N ASN A 170 10.48 17.00 12.72
CA ASN A 170 11.71 17.49 12.13
C ASN A 170 11.71 17.26 10.62
N PRO A 171 12.09 18.26 9.81
CA PRO A 171 12.15 18.11 8.35
C PRO A 171 13.11 17.01 7.86
N SER A 172 14.11 16.67 8.65
CA SER A 172 15.08 15.59 8.34
C SER A 172 14.59 14.19 8.67
N ASP A 173 13.43 14.06 9.32
CA ASP A 173 12.85 12.75 9.63
C ASP A 173 12.47 12.00 8.35
N MET A 174 12.71 10.69 8.33
CA MET A 174 12.30 9.85 7.20
C MET A 174 10.78 9.63 7.15
N MET A 175 10.09 9.78 8.28
CA MET A 175 8.65 9.61 8.42
C MET A 175 8.14 10.43 9.60
N PHE A 176 6.92 10.90 9.48
CA PHE A 176 6.23 11.57 10.59
C PHE A 176 5.65 10.58 11.61
N ASP A 177 5.26 11.07 12.78
CA ASP A 177 4.66 10.25 13.84
C ASP A 177 3.46 10.98 14.48
N ALA A 178 2.30 10.79 13.93
CA ALA A 178 1.08 11.42 14.38
C ALA A 178 0.51 10.91 15.73
N LEU A 179 1.20 9.97 16.39
CA LEU A 179 0.94 9.61 17.80
C LEU A 179 1.76 10.45 18.77
N LYS A 180 3.04 10.64 18.42
CA LYS A 180 4.04 11.27 19.29
C LYS A 180 4.24 12.76 19.02
N PHE A 181 3.73 13.26 17.89
CA PHE A 181 3.83 14.67 17.52
C PHE A 181 2.50 15.18 16.98
N GLY A 182 2.12 16.38 17.42
CA GLY A 182 0.96 17.11 16.95
C GLY A 182 1.23 18.61 16.86
N VAL A 183 0.33 19.33 16.19
CA VAL A 183 0.34 20.79 16.12
C VAL A 183 -0.94 21.34 16.74
N ALA A 184 -0.87 22.52 17.32
CA ALA A 184 -2.02 23.13 17.97
C ALA A 184 -1.97 24.65 17.93
N ILE A 185 -3.14 25.26 18.10
CA ILE A 185 -3.34 26.70 18.16
C ILE A 185 -3.78 27.07 19.56
N VAL A 186 -3.16 28.12 20.11
CA VAL A 186 -3.50 28.72 21.40
C VAL A 186 -3.71 30.23 21.25
N THR A 187 -4.24 30.87 22.29
CA THR A 187 -4.34 32.34 22.32
C THR A 187 -2.95 33.00 22.38
N ASP A 188 -2.84 34.20 21.88
CA ASP A 188 -1.57 34.97 21.90
C ASP A 188 -1.06 35.13 23.35
N THR A 189 -1.95 35.39 24.29
CA THR A 189 -1.64 35.54 25.72
C THR A 189 -1.08 34.25 26.32
N LEU A 190 -1.72 33.12 26.06
CA LEU A 190 -1.26 31.83 26.56
C LEU A 190 0.09 31.44 25.95
N PHE A 191 0.28 31.71 24.66
CA PHE A 191 1.54 31.46 23.97
C PHE A 191 2.70 32.24 24.62
N ASP A 192 2.50 33.54 24.84
CA ASP A 192 3.52 34.41 25.44
C ASP A 192 3.79 34.04 26.92
N ASP A 193 2.81 33.50 27.66
CA ASP A 193 2.92 33.04 29.04
C ASP A 193 3.77 31.76 29.23
N TYR A 194 4.09 31.03 28.13
CA TYR A 194 5.08 29.94 28.16
C TYR A 194 6.53 30.42 28.22
N GLY A 195 6.78 31.71 27.95
CA GLY A 195 8.10 32.32 27.97
C GLY A 195 8.94 32.04 26.72
N GLU A 196 10.12 32.68 26.69
CA GLU A 196 11.00 32.66 25.50
C GLU A 196 12.05 31.53 25.50
N ALA A 197 12.14 30.73 26.59
CA ALA A 197 13.25 29.79 26.75
C ALA A 197 13.31 28.70 25.66
N ASP A 198 12.12 28.30 25.17
CA ASP A 198 11.99 27.26 24.12
C ASP A 198 11.37 27.83 22.85
N LEU A 199 11.44 29.16 22.64
CA LEU A 199 10.82 29.83 21.51
C LEU A 199 11.68 29.71 20.25
N HIS A 200 11.11 29.14 19.20
CA HIS A 200 11.70 29.11 17.89
C HIS A 200 11.30 30.35 17.09
N TYR A 201 12.28 31.11 16.64
CA TYR A 201 12.06 32.27 15.79
C TYR A 201 11.94 31.87 14.34
N SER A 202 10.81 31.23 14.00
CA SER A 202 10.47 30.73 12.66
C SER A 202 9.72 31.81 11.88
N TYR A 203 10.06 31.95 10.62
CA TYR A 203 9.44 32.88 9.68
C TYR A 203 9.01 32.15 8.44
N SER A 204 7.76 32.32 8.02
CA SER A 204 7.27 31.86 6.72
C SER A 204 7.46 32.96 5.68
N TRP A 205 7.77 32.61 4.45
CA TRP A 205 7.81 33.60 3.36
C TRP A 205 6.90 33.24 2.19
N LYS A 206 6.51 34.25 1.42
CA LYS A 206 5.79 34.10 0.16
C LYS A 206 6.51 34.86 -0.93
N TYR A 207 6.72 34.24 -2.10
CA TYR A 207 7.26 34.94 -3.26
C TYR A 207 6.22 35.90 -3.84
N ASP A 208 6.68 37.08 -4.31
CA ASP A 208 5.83 37.99 -5.09
C ASP A 208 5.49 37.37 -6.46
N LYS A 209 6.42 36.64 -7.05
CA LYS A 209 6.23 35.87 -8.29
C LYS A 209 6.42 34.37 -8.00
N THR A 210 5.35 33.62 -8.12
CA THR A 210 5.41 32.15 -7.97
C THR A 210 6.35 31.52 -9.01
N PRO A 211 7.30 30.65 -8.61
CA PRO A 211 8.14 29.89 -9.53
C PRO A 211 7.31 29.02 -10.47
N ALA A 212 7.79 28.80 -11.70
CA ALA A 212 7.08 28.04 -12.72
C ALA A 212 7.21 26.52 -12.52
N ASP A 213 8.33 26.07 -11.96
CA ASP A 213 8.63 24.68 -11.69
C ASP A 213 9.61 24.54 -10.51
N ASP A 214 9.94 23.30 -10.14
CA ASP A 214 10.83 23.00 -9.01
C ASP A 214 12.27 23.47 -9.26
N GLU A 215 12.75 23.55 -10.51
CA GLU A 215 14.09 24.02 -10.84
C GLU A 215 14.19 25.54 -10.61
N GLU A 216 13.22 26.33 -11.10
CA GLU A 216 13.11 27.76 -10.80
C GLU A 216 12.95 28.01 -9.30
N ALA A 217 12.13 27.17 -8.62
CA ALA A 217 11.92 27.26 -7.17
C ALA A 217 13.24 27.03 -6.38
N GLN A 218 14.06 26.07 -6.82
CA GLN A 218 15.35 25.80 -6.21
C GLN A 218 16.32 26.97 -6.37
N ASP A 219 16.43 27.52 -7.60
CA ASP A 219 17.30 28.68 -7.87
C ASP A 219 16.90 29.91 -7.08
N MET A 220 15.60 30.20 -7.01
CA MET A 220 15.07 31.31 -6.22
C MET A 220 15.31 31.10 -4.72
N ALA A 221 15.08 29.90 -4.20
CA ALA A 221 15.30 29.58 -2.79
C ALA A 221 16.78 29.70 -2.40
N GLU A 222 17.71 29.30 -3.27
CA GLU A 222 19.15 29.46 -3.02
C GLU A 222 19.57 30.93 -2.89
N LYS A 223 19.00 31.80 -3.74
CA LYS A 223 19.24 33.25 -3.67
C LYS A 223 18.68 33.84 -2.37
N VAL A 224 17.44 33.46 -1.99
CA VAL A 224 16.81 33.88 -0.73
C VAL A 224 17.65 33.42 0.46
N MET A 225 18.07 32.16 0.49
CA MET A 225 18.92 31.62 1.57
C MET A 225 20.23 32.40 1.74
N LYS A 226 20.94 32.63 0.63
CA LYS A 226 22.20 33.40 0.64
C LYS A 226 21.98 34.82 1.11
N HIS A 227 20.88 35.46 0.71
CA HIS A 227 20.53 36.80 1.11
C HIS A 227 20.24 36.90 2.62
N ILE A 228 19.40 36.01 3.16
CA ILE A 228 19.06 35.95 4.60
C ILE A 228 20.32 35.69 5.42
N ASN A 229 21.16 34.74 5.03
CA ASN A 229 22.39 34.39 5.75
C ASN A 229 23.42 35.55 5.77
N GLY A 230 23.34 36.49 4.82
CA GLY A 230 24.14 37.72 4.81
C GLY A 230 23.64 38.78 5.79
N ILE A 231 22.41 38.67 6.31
CA ILE A 231 21.76 39.67 7.21
C ILE A 231 21.67 39.14 8.63
N SER A 232 21.26 37.87 8.81
CA SER A 232 21.01 37.27 10.12
C SER A 232 21.52 35.85 10.15
N MET A 233 21.83 35.35 11.37
CA MET A 233 22.30 33.97 11.53
C MET A 233 21.15 32.98 11.34
N LEU A 234 21.18 32.27 10.19
CA LEU A 234 20.20 31.27 9.80
C LEU A 234 20.49 29.95 10.51
N THR A 235 19.51 29.38 11.19
CA THR A 235 19.61 28.06 11.86
C THR A 235 18.93 26.97 11.06
N GLN A 236 17.88 27.29 10.30
CA GLN A 236 17.16 26.37 9.43
C GLN A 236 16.61 27.12 8.22
N PHE A 237 16.53 26.44 7.07
CA PHE A 237 15.94 26.95 5.84
C PHE A 237 15.27 25.82 5.06
N ILE A 238 13.97 25.93 4.84
CA ILE A 238 13.15 24.88 4.23
C ILE A 238 12.26 25.51 3.16
N PRO A 239 12.63 25.42 1.87
CA PRO A 239 11.74 25.80 0.79
C PRO A 239 10.53 24.88 0.72
N GLU A 240 9.40 25.38 0.26
CA GLU A 240 8.13 24.64 0.13
C GLU A 240 8.30 23.36 -0.64
N TYR A 241 8.95 23.38 -1.82
CA TYR A 241 9.15 22.19 -2.67
C TYR A 241 9.91 21.04 -2.00
N SER A 242 10.69 21.31 -0.95
CA SER A 242 11.45 20.31 -0.17
C SER A 242 10.79 19.96 1.18
N ASN A 243 9.73 20.69 1.57
CA ASN A 243 9.07 20.50 2.85
C ASN A 243 8.19 19.24 2.87
N GLN A 244 8.69 18.19 3.53
CA GLN A 244 7.96 16.93 3.65
C GLN A 244 6.65 17.06 4.44
N ALA A 245 6.53 17.98 5.37
CA ALA A 245 5.28 18.24 6.10
C ALA A 245 4.15 18.69 5.16
N ILE A 246 4.52 19.35 4.06
CA ILE A 246 3.59 19.79 3.01
C ILE A 246 3.42 18.70 1.95
N HIS A 247 4.52 18.22 1.32
CA HIS A 247 4.46 17.43 0.09
C HIS A 247 4.24 15.94 0.25
N PHE A 248 4.62 15.35 1.39
CA PHE A 248 4.51 13.91 1.61
C PHE A 248 3.09 13.39 1.32
N THR A 249 2.07 14.11 1.79
CA THR A 249 0.66 13.73 1.60
C THR A 249 0.26 13.64 0.11
N GLY A 250 0.64 14.64 -0.68
CA GLY A 250 0.35 14.68 -2.12
C GLY A 250 1.04 13.56 -2.88
N ASP A 251 2.30 13.29 -2.56
CA ASP A 251 3.10 12.25 -3.20
C ASP A 251 2.60 10.84 -2.86
N ASP A 252 2.23 10.61 -1.60
CA ASP A 252 1.70 9.32 -1.17
C ASP A 252 0.32 9.03 -1.78
N ILE A 253 -0.58 10.01 -1.86
CA ILE A 253 -1.86 9.87 -2.56
C ILE A 253 -1.66 9.50 -4.04
N LYS A 254 -0.65 10.07 -4.72
CA LYS A 254 -0.30 9.71 -6.10
C LYS A 254 0.24 8.27 -6.18
N GLY A 255 1.09 7.88 -5.23
CA GLY A 255 1.61 6.51 -5.08
C GLY A 255 0.50 5.49 -4.87
N ASP A 256 -0.41 5.76 -3.95
CA ASP A 256 -1.59 4.94 -3.67
C ASP A 256 -2.49 4.74 -4.90
N ASN A 257 -2.76 5.80 -5.66
CA ASN A 257 -3.52 5.71 -6.91
C ASN A 257 -2.89 4.74 -7.91
N THR A 258 -1.56 4.74 -8.00
CA THR A 258 -0.82 3.81 -8.87
C THR A 258 -0.96 2.38 -8.38
N MET A 259 -0.76 2.13 -7.08
CA MET A 259 -0.85 0.81 -6.48
C MET A 259 -2.27 0.21 -6.61
N ILE A 260 -3.31 1.00 -6.35
CA ILE A 260 -4.71 0.58 -6.50
C ILE A 260 -5.05 0.28 -7.97
N THR A 261 -4.50 1.04 -8.91
CA THR A 261 -4.65 0.79 -10.35
C THR A 261 -4.01 -0.54 -10.76
N VAL A 262 -2.81 -0.85 -10.27
CA VAL A 262 -2.15 -2.15 -10.49
C VAL A 262 -2.99 -3.29 -9.89
N PHE A 263 -3.50 -3.11 -8.68
CA PHE A 263 -4.41 -4.07 -8.05
C PHE A 263 -5.68 -4.31 -8.88
N LEU A 264 -6.28 -3.25 -9.43
CA LEU A 264 -7.42 -3.36 -10.35
C LEU A 264 -7.09 -4.25 -11.55
N TYR A 265 -5.96 -4.05 -12.22
CA TYR A 265 -5.58 -4.86 -13.38
C TYR A 265 -5.33 -6.33 -13.02
N LEU A 266 -4.73 -6.60 -11.87
CA LEU A 266 -4.57 -7.97 -11.36
C LEU A 266 -5.94 -8.65 -11.18
N VAL A 267 -6.88 -7.95 -10.56
CA VAL A 267 -8.26 -8.46 -10.40
C VAL A 267 -8.96 -8.64 -11.73
N MET A 268 -8.74 -7.74 -12.70
CA MET A 268 -9.30 -7.88 -14.04
C MET A 268 -8.84 -9.15 -14.75
N VAL A 269 -7.57 -9.54 -14.59
CA VAL A 269 -7.04 -10.82 -15.11
C VAL A 269 -7.80 -12.00 -14.48
N ILE A 270 -8.06 -11.95 -13.18
CA ILE A 270 -8.82 -13.00 -12.47
C ILE A 270 -10.26 -13.09 -13.03
N ILE A 271 -10.94 -11.96 -13.15
CA ILE A 271 -12.30 -11.89 -13.69
C ILE A 271 -12.34 -12.41 -15.12
N ALA A 272 -11.42 -11.99 -15.97
CA ALA A 272 -11.30 -12.43 -17.35
C ALA A 272 -11.13 -13.94 -17.46
N PHE A 273 -10.29 -14.53 -16.63
CA PHE A 273 -10.06 -15.95 -16.53
C PHE A 273 -11.35 -16.71 -16.11
N VAL A 274 -12.04 -16.23 -15.07
CA VAL A 274 -13.30 -16.81 -14.60
C VAL A 274 -14.38 -16.75 -15.68
N PHE A 275 -14.49 -15.61 -16.39
CA PHE A 275 -15.43 -15.48 -17.51
C PHE A 275 -15.11 -16.41 -18.67
N ALA A 276 -13.84 -16.49 -19.07
CA ALA A 276 -13.41 -17.37 -20.14
C ALA A 276 -13.81 -18.83 -19.88
N ILE A 277 -13.62 -19.31 -18.67
CA ILE A 277 -14.01 -20.67 -18.28
C ILE A 277 -15.53 -20.83 -18.26
N THR A 278 -16.22 -19.88 -17.66
CA THR A 278 -17.67 -19.92 -17.50
C THR A 278 -18.37 -19.93 -18.87
N THR A 279 -17.95 -19.06 -19.78
CA THR A 279 -18.46 -19.00 -21.16
C THR A 279 -18.13 -20.28 -21.93
N GLY A 280 -16.89 -20.78 -21.79
CA GLY A 280 -16.50 -22.05 -22.42
C GLY A 280 -17.34 -23.25 -21.97
N ASN A 281 -17.70 -23.28 -20.70
CA ASN A 281 -18.57 -24.34 -20.17
C ASN A 281 -20.02 -24.18 -20.63
N THR A 282 -20.55 -22.98 -20.75
CA THR A 282 -21.87 -22.71 -21.32
C THR A 282 -21.96 -23.19 -22.76
N ILE A 283 -20.96 -22.90 -23.61
CA ILE A 283 -20.89 -23.38 -24.98
C ILE A 283 -20.82 -24.92 -25.03
N ALA A 284 -20.08 -25.57 -24.14
CA ALA A 284 -19.99 -27.00 -24.08
C ALA A 284 -21.30 -27.67 -23.65
N LYS A 285 -22.02 -27.08 -22.70
CA LYS A 285 -23.32 -27.53 -22.21
C LYS A 285 -24.39 -27.43 -23.31
N GLU A 286 -24.37 -26.34 -24.05
CA GLU A 286 -25.37 -26.04 -25.09
C GLU A 286 -24.94 -26.51 -26.49
N ALA A 287 -23.93 -27.37 -26.59
CA ALA A 287 -23.38 -27.79 -27.88
C ALA A 287 -24.43 -28.33 -28.87
N ASN A 288 -25.36 -29.17 -28.42
CA ASN A 288 -26.42 -29.70 -29.29
C ASN A 288 -27.35 -28.60 -29.83
N VAL A 289 -27.74 -27.65 -28.94
CA VAL A 289 -28.58 -26.51 -29.32
C VAL A 289 -27.85 -25.63 -30.33
N ILE A 290 -26.58 -25.35 -30.09
CA ILE A 290 -25.73 -24.57 -31.00
C ILE A 290 -25.61 -25.30 -32.35
N GLY A 291 -25.40 -26.60 -32.33
CA GLY A 291 -25.34 -27.43 -33.52
C GLY A 291 -26.63 -27.39 -34.35
N THR A 292 -27.79 -27.53 -33.69
CA THR A 292 -29.12 -27.44 -34.32
C THR A 292 -29.38 -26.03 -34.89
N LEU A 293 -29.12 -24.97 -34.11
CA LEU A 293 -29.28 -23.60 -34.61
C LEU A 293 -28.39 -23.30 -35.83
N ARG A 294 -27.13 -23.78 -35.79
CA ARG A 294 -26.22 -23.65 -36.94
C ARG A 294 -26.69 -24.44 -38.14
N ALA A 295 -27.24 -25.65 -37.96
CA ALA A 295 -27.81 -26.47 -39.02
C ALA A 295 -29.09 -25.83 -39.59
N SER A 296 -29.85 -25.10 -38.77
CA SER A 296 -31.05 -24.36 -39.16
C SER A 296 -30.76 -22.99 -39.81
N GLY A 297 -29.48 -22.65 -40.10
CA GLY A 297 -29.11 -21.48 -40.88
C GLY A 297 -28.67 -20.27 -40.04
N TYR A 298 -28.63 -20.34 -38.70
CA TYR A 298 -28.09 -19.23 -37.90
C TYR A 298 -26.59 -19.08 -38.17
N THR A 299 -26.18 -17.83 -38.36
CA THR A 299 -24.79 -17.48 -38.61
C THR A 299 -23.94 -17.54 -37.34
N LYS A 300 -22.63 -17.71 -37.51
CA LYS A 300 -21.68 -17.64 -36.39
C LYS A 300 -21.76 -16.30 -35.63
N GLY A 301 -21.93 -15.18 -36.37
CA GLY A 301 -22.01 -13.84 -35.80
C GLY A 301 -23.27 -13.63 -34.94
N GLU A 302 -24.42 -14.21 -35.32
CA GLU A 302 -25.64 -14.16 -34.52
C GLU A 302 -25.49 -14.89 -33.19
N LEU A 303 -24.87 -16.07 -33.21
CA LEU A 303 -24.59 -16.83 -31.99
C LEU A 303 -23.53 -16.16 -31.11
N VAL A 304 -22.49 -15.59 -31.70
CA VAL A 304 -21.51 -14.81 -30.94
C VAL A 304 -22.18 -13.66 -30.21
N ARG A 305 -23.03 -12.88 -30.92
CA ARG A 305 -23.79 -11.77 -30.30
C ARG A 305 -24.73 -12.26 -29.18
N HIS A 306 -25.40 -13.38 -29.38
CA HIS A 306 -26.32 -13.95 -28.39
C HIS A 306 -25.58 -14.36 -27.10
N TYR A 307 -24.51 -15.18 -27.22
CA TYR A 307 -23.75 -15.67 -26.05
C TYR A 307 -22.88 -14.59 -25.40
N LEU A 308 -22.55 -13.51 -26.10
CA LEU A 308 -21.85 -12.36 -25.55
C LEU A 308 -22.79 -11.43 -24.75
N ALA A 309 -24.06 -11.35 -25.13
CA ALA A 309 -25.03 -10.41 -24.54
C ALA A 309 -25.19 -10.59 -23.02
N THR A 310 -25.42 -11.82 -22.56
CA THR A 310 -25.66 -12.08 -21.13
C THR A 310 -24.45 -11.75 -20.23
N PRO A 311 -23.21 -12.21 -20.53
CA PRO A 311 -22.03 -11.78 -19.79
C PRO A 311 -21.84 -10.28 -19.76
N MET A 312 -22.03 -9.59 -20.90
CA MET A 312 -21.83 -8.14 -20.97
C MET A 312 -22.89 -7.36 -20.19
N ILE A 313 -24.16 -7.81 -20.18
CA ILE A 313 -25.20 -7.23 -19.33
C ILE A 313 -24.82 -7.36 -17.85
N VAL A 314 -24.35 -8.53 -17.42
CA VAL A 314 -23.93 -8.74 -16.03
C VAL A 314 -22.78 -7.82 -15.67
N VAL A 315 -21.76 -7.71 -16.53
CA VAL A 315 -20.61 -6.81 -16.30
C VAL A 315 -21.04 -5.36 -16.21
N LEU A 316 -21.90 -4.91 -17.14
CA LEU A 316 -22.39 -3.54 -17.17
C LEU A 316 -23.19 -3.20 -15.90
N VAL A 317 -24.14 -4.06 -15.52
CA VAL A 317 -24.93 -3.86 -14.30
C VAL A 317 -24.04 -3.90 -13.07
N SER A 318 -23.06 -4.82 -13.01
CA SER A 318 -22.09 -4.89 -11.91
C SER A 318 -21.23 -3.63 -11.83
N ALA A 319 -20.81 -3.08 -12.96
CA ALA A 319 -20.00 -1.86 -13.00
C ALA A 319 -20.81 -0.64 -12.51
N ILE A 320 -22.06 -0.52 -12.93
CA ILE A 320 -22.96 0.56 -12.45
C ILE A 320 -23.18 0.46 -10.94
N VAL A 321 -23.61 -0.73 -10.46
CA VAL A 321 -23.86 -0.93 -9.03
C VAL A 321 -22.58 -0.82 -8.22
N GLY A 322 -21.46 -1.35 -8.73
CA GLY A 322 -20.14 -1.24 -8.10
C GLY A 322 -19.71 0.22 -7.93
N ASN A 323 -19.86 1.05 -8.98
CA ASN A 323 -19.55 2.48 -8.87
C ASN A 323 -20.49 3.20 -7.87
N ILE A 324 -21.79 2.90 -7.90
CA ILE A 324 -22.72 3.48 -6.90
C ILE A 324 -22.25 3.13 -5.48
N LEU A 325 -21.92 1.87 -5.21
CA LEU A 325 -21.40 1.47 -3.91
C LEU A 325 -20.02 2.07 -3.63
N GLY A 326 -19.19 2.27 -4.66
CA GLY A 326 -17.90 2.97 -4.56
C GLY A 326 -18.09 4.39 -4.04
N TYR A 327 -18.99 5.15 -4.66
CA TYR A 327 -19.26 6.54 -4.28
C TYR A 327 -20.05 6.71 -2.98
N THR A 328 -20.78 5.70 -2.52
CA THR A 328 -21.66 5.81 -1.33
C THR A 328 -21.13 5.11 -0.10
N CYS A 329 -20.53 3.94 -0.24
CA CYS A 329 -20.15 3.07 0.87
C CYS A 329 -18.63 2.87 0.95
N PHE A 330 -18.01 2.41 -0.14
CA PHE A 330 -16.59 2.02 -0.09
C PHE A 330 -15.65 3.23 0.00
N LYS A 331 -16.02 4.41 -0.53
CA LYS A 331 -15.21 5.62 -0.38
C LYS A 331 -14.99 6.00 1.09
N ASP A 332 -15.99 5.77 1.96
CA ASP A 332 -15.91 6.16 3.36
C ASP A 332 -14.83 5.37 4.13
N PHE A 333 -14.55 4.14 3.70
CA PHE A 333 -13.42 3.37 4.23
C PHE A 333 -12.07 3.98 3.82
N ALA A 334 -11.93 4.37 2.55
CA ALA A 334 -10.72 5.01 2.06
C ALA A 334 -10.53 6.40 2.67
N VAL A 335 -11.60 7.18 2.78
CA VAL A 335 -11.60 8.49 3.45
C VAL A 335 -11.12 8.39 4.90
N LYS A 336 -11.61 7.39 5.65
CA LYS A 336 -11.15 7.16 7.03
C LYS A 336 -9.66 6.80 7.08
N ALA A 337 -9.17 6.04 6.10
CA ALA A 337 -7.75 5.72 6.02
C ALA A 337 -6.92 7.00 5.79
N TYR A 338 -7.28 7.82 4.81
CA TYR A 338 -6.59 9.08 4.52
C TYR A 338 -6.65 10.08 5.69
N TYR A 339 -7.79 10.24 6.32
CA TYR A 339 -7.90 11.10 7.50
C TYR A 339 -7.17 10.55 8.73
N GLY A 340 -7.01 9.24 8.85
CA GLY A 340 -6.17 8.63 9.88
C GLY A 340 -4.67 8.74 9.61
N SER A 341 -4.30 9.05 8.35
CA SER A 341 -2.91 9.15 7.89
C SER A 341 -2.42 10.59 7.75
N TYR A 342 -3.31 11.53 7.42
CA TYR A 342 -2.96 12.91 7.06
C TYR A 342 -3.88 13.94 7.69
N SER A 343 -3.31 15.11 7.99
CA SER A 343 -4.04 16.30 8.44
C SER A 343 -4.59 17.08 7.24
N LEU A 344 -5.53 16.48 6.53
CA LEU A 344 -6.17 17.07 5.37
C LEU A 344 -7.34 17.97 5.77
N PRO A 345 -7.58 19.09 5.06
CA PRO A 345 -8.74 19.92 5.25
C PRO A 345 -10.05 19.19 4.85
N THR A 346 -11.20 19.82 5.12
CA THR A 346 -12.49 19.27 4.68
C THR A 346 -12.55 19.11 3.18
N TYR A 347 -12.90 17.90 2.72
CA TYR A 347 -13.06 17.57 1.32
C TYR A 347 -14.53 17.50 0.89
N LYS A 348 -14.76 17.62 -0.40
CA LYS A 348 -16.06 17.31 -1.04
C LYS A 348 -15.85 16.15 -2.00
N THR A 349 -16.76 15.17 -1.96
CA THR A 349 -16.75 14.09 -2.96
C THR A 349 -17.02 14.67 -4.34
N ILE A 350 -16.06 14.54 -5.23
CA ILE A 350 -16.17 15.01 -6.62
C ILE A 350 -16.35 13.84 -7.58
N TRP A 351 -16.90 14.13 -8.77
CA TRP A 351 -16.90 13.18 -9.86
C TRP A 351 -15.50 12.99 -10.41
N ASN A 352 -15.03 11.75 -10.38
CA ASN A 352 -13.72 11.39 -10.90
C ASN A 352 -13.88 10.61 -12.24
N ALA A 353 -13.62 11.28 -13.36
CA ALA A 353 -13.73 10.69 -14.69
C ALA A 353 -12.70 9.57 -14.91
N ASP A 354 -11.46 9.72 -14.40
CA ASP A 354 -10.42 8.71 -14.50
C ASP A 354 -10.81 7.43 -13.73
N ALA A 355 -11.32 7.58 -12.52
CA ALA A 355 -11.86 6.46 -11.74
C ALA A 355 -12.98 5.74 -12.51
N PHE A 356 -13.90 6.47 -13.11
CA PHE A 356 -15.00 5.87 -13.90
C PHE A 356 -14.47 5.14 -15.14
N ILE A 357 -13.53 5.72 -15.87
CA ILE A 357 -12.91 5.07 -17.05
C ILE A 357 -12.21 3.78 -16.62
N LYS A 358 -11.37 3.84 -15.59
CA LYS A 358 -10.60 2.68 -15.08
C LYS A 358 -11.51 1.57 -14.55
N THR A 359 -12.59 1.89 -13.84
CA THR A 359 -13.46 0.91 -13.18
C THR A 359 -14.65 0.45 -14.04
N THR A 360 -15.00 1.17 -15.09
CA THR A 360 -16.16 0.84 -15.96
C THR A 360 -15.75 0.56 -17.39
N VAL A 361 -15.10 1.52 -18.06
CA VAL A 361 -14.84 1.43 -19.50
C VAL A 361 -13.78 0.37 -19.78
N VAL A 362 -12.66 0.42 -19.09
CA VAL A 362 -11.56 -0.53 -19.26
C VAL A 362 -12.00 -1.97 -18.95
N PRO A 363 -12.65 -2.29 -17.82
CA PRO A 363 -13.22 -3.61 -17.56
C PRO A 363 -14.17 -4.11 -18.64
N LEU A 364 -15.09 -3.26 -19.10
CA LEU A 364 -16.03 -3.61 -20.17
C LEU A 364 -15.31 -4.00 -21.45
N ILE A 365 -14.31 -3.22 -21.87
CA ILE A 365 -13.50 -3.48 -23.08
C ILE A 365 -12.73 -4.80 -22.94
N ILE A 366 -12.00 -4.99 -21.84
CA ILE A 366 -11.19 -6.18 -21.61
C ILE A 366 -12.07 -7.44 -21.61
N LEU A 367 -13.17 -7.42 -20.86
CA LEU A 367 -14.08 -8.56 -20.78
C LEU A 367 -14.82 -8.80 -22.09
N PHE A 368 -15.16 -7.76 -22.82
CA PHE A 368 -15.73 -7.87 -24.17
C PHE A 368 -14.74 -8.56 -25.11
N VAL A 369 -13.50 -8.09 -25.19
CA VAL A 369 -12.49 -8.66 -26.09
C VAL A 369 -12.19 -10.12 -25.74
N ILE A 370 -11.99 -10.45 -24.46
CA ILE A 370 -11.69 -11.82 -24.02
C ILE A 370 -12.85 -12.76 -24.32
N ASN A 371 -14.09 -12.37 -23.99
CA ASN A 371 -15.26 -13.19 -24.30
C ASN A 371 -15.49 -13.31 -25.82
N LEU A 372 -15.29 -12.24 -26.58
CA LEU A 372 -15.40 -12.24 -28.03
C LEU A 372 -14.40 -13.22 -28.67
N VAL A 373 -13.12 -13.11 -28.32
CA VAL A 373 -12.06 -13.98 -28.83
C VAL A 373 -12.37 -15.45 -28.51
N MET A 374 -12.79 -15.70 -27.28
CA MET A 374 -13.13 -17.05 -26.83
C MET A 374 -14.34 -17.61 -27.55
N LEU A 375 -15.42 -16.83 -27.70
CA LEU A 375 -16.63 -17.24 -28.42
C LEU A 375 -16.35 -17.49 -29.89
N VAL A 376 -15.62 -16.58 -30.55
CA VAL A 376 -15.23 -16.73 -31.96
C VAL A 376 -14.43 -18.02 -32.17
N ASN A 377 -13.47 -18.33 -31.30
CA ASN A 377 -12.67 -19.55 -31.37
C ASN A 377 -13.49 -20.79 -31.10
N LYS A 378 -14.39 -20.78 -30.11
CA LYS A 378 -15.24 -21.96 -29.77
C LYS A 378 -16.32 -22.22 -30.83
N LEU A 379 -16.99 -21.16 -31.32
CA LEU A 379 -18.06 -21.26 -32.32
C LEU A 379 -17.54 -21.42 -33.76
N SER A 380 -16.22 -21.45 -33.99
CA SER A 380 -15.63 -21.75 -35.29
C SER A 380 -15.75 -23.23 -35.72
N LEU A 381 -16.10 -24.12 -34.79
CA LEU A 381 -16.30 -25.53 -35.07
C LEU A 381 -17.51 -25.77 -36.01
N SER A 382 -17.47 -26.85 -36.80
CA SER A 382 -18.57 -27.21 -37.70
C SER A 382 -19.83 -27.59 -36.91
N PRO A 383 -21.07 -27.42 -37.48
CA PRO A 383 -22.32 -27.86 -36.86
C PRO A 383 -22.30 -29.34 -36.45
N LEU A 384 -21.72 -30.20 -37.29
CA LEU A 384 -21.61 -31.61 -37.01
C LEU A 384 -20.77 -31.92 -35.75
N LYS A 385 -19.70 -31.17 -35.51
CA LYS A 385 -18.89 -31.30 -34.28
C LYS A 385 -19.67 -30.92 -33.04
N PHE A 386 -20.53 -29.89 -33.12
CA PHE A 386 -21.42 -29.49 -32.03
C PHE A 386 -22.46 -30.59 -31.75
N LEU A 387 -23.13 -31.10 -32.78
CA LEU A 387 -24.13 -32.18 -32.65
C LEU A 387 -23.50 -33.45 -32.07
N ARG A 388 -22.27 -33.81 -32.49
CA ARG A 388 -21.53 -34.96 -31.95
C ARG A 388 -20.85 -34.67 -30.59
N ARG A 389 -20.98 -33.47 -30.06
CA ARG A 389 -20.26 -32.97 -28.84
C ARG A 389 -18.74 -33.17 -28.91
N ASP A 390 -18.16 -33.21 -30.10
CA ASP A 390 -16.72 -33.30 -30.31
C ASP A 390 -16.11 -31.89 -30.37
N LEU A 391 -16.12 -31.19 -29.22
CA LEU A 391 -15.66 -29.82 -29.09
C LEU A 391 -14.14 -29.68 -28.88
N LYS A 392 -13.40 -30.80 -28.90
CA LYS A 392 -11.94 -30.82 -28.72
C LYS A 392 -11.23 -30.97 -30.07
N LYS A 393 -10.22 -30.16 -30.31
CA LYS A 393 -9.18 -30.46 -31.30
C LYS A 393 -8.56 -31.79 -30.89
N ARG A 394 -8.53 -32.74 -31.83
CA ARG A 394 -8.03 -34.14 -31.70
C ARG A 394 -6.94 -34.28 -30.63
N GLN A 395 -7.27 -34.71 -29.43
CA GLN A 395 -6.31 -35.29 -28.49
C GLN A 395 -6.46 -36.82 -28.53
N LYS A 396 -5.36 -37.50 -28.83
CA LYS A 396 -5.28 -38.95 -28.61
C LYS A 396 -5.60 -39.19 -27.14
N LYS A 397 -6.75 -39.78 -26.83
CA LYS A 397 -7.11 -40.20 -25.49
C LYS A 397 -6.18 -41.35 -25.11
N LYS A 398 -5.04 -41.06 -24.48
CA LYS A 398 -4.31 -42.10 -23.75
C LYS A 398 -5.18 -42.52 -22.57
N ALA A 399 -5.76 -43.71 -22.65
CA ALA A 399 -6.46 -44.29 -21.51
C ALA A 399 -5.43 -44.54 -20.41
N PHE A 400 -5.56 -43.87 -19.29
CA PHE A 400 -4.71 -44.09 -18.11
C PHE A 400 -5.07 -45.48 -17.54
N LYS A 401 -4.20 -46.46 -17.72
CA LYS A 401 -4.33 -47.79 -17.07
C LYS A 401 -3.98 -47.62 -15.59
N LEU A 402 -5.00 -47.61 -14.74
CA LEU A 402 -4.82 -47.60 -13.27
C LEU A 402 -4.62 -49.05 -12.79
N ASN A 403 -3.71 -49.23 -11.82
CA ASN A 403 -3.42 -50.53 -11.25
C ASN A 403 -4.69 -51.17 -10.64
N THR A 404 -4.97 -52.44 -11.00
CA THR A 404 -6.15 -53.16 -10.54
C THR A 404 -6.14 -53.49 -9.05
N ARG A 405 -4.98 -53.43 -8.39
CA ARG A 405 -4.84 -53.62 -6.93
C ARG A 405 -5.46 -52.49 -6.13
N ILE A 406 -5.69 -51.29 -6.73
CA ILE A 406 -6.36 -50.18 -6.08
C ILE A 406 -7.85 -50.43 -6.01
N GLY A 407 -8.48 -50.30 -4.83
CA GLY A 407 -9.93 -50.52 -4.66
C GLY A 407 -10.78 -49.66 -5.60
N ILE A 408 -11.92 -50.16 -6.02
CA ILE A 408 -12.75 -49.63 -7.12
C ILE A 408 -13.16 -48.16 -6.90
N LEU A 409 -13.51 -47.77 -5.70
CA LEU A 409 -13.87 -46.38 -5.34
C LEU A 409 -12.68 -45.41 -5.47
N LYS A 410 -11.49 -45.83 -5.05
CA LYS A 410 -10.26 -45.04 -5.20
C LYS A 410 -9.87 -44.88 -6.64
N ARG A 411 -9.98 -45.95 -7.46
CA ARG A 411 -9.75 -45.88 -8.93
C ARG A 411 -10.74 -44.94 -9.59
N PHE A 412 -11.99 -45.00 -9.20
CA PHE A 412 -13.02 -44.09 -9.75
C PHE A 412 -12.69 -42.62 -9.43
N ARG A 413 -12.34 -42.29 -8.20
CA ARG A 413 -11.92 -40.94 -7.81
C ARG A 413 -10.72 -40.47 -8.63
N LEU A 414 -9.68 -41.29 -8.75
CA LEU A 414 -8.50 -40.96 -9.59
C LEU A 414 -8.89 -40.74 -11.05
N ARG A 415 -9.79 -41.55 -11.59
CA ARG A 415 -10.29 -41.36 -12.95
C ARG A 415 -11.06 -40.04 -13.10
N VAL A 416 -11.88 -39.66 -12.14
CA VAL A 416 -12.58 -38.36 -12.11
C VAL A 416 -11.57 -37.21 -12.11
N ILE A 417 -10.48 -37.32 -11.31
CA ILE A 417 -9.42 -36.30 -11.30
C ILE A 417 -8.75 -36.20 -12.68
N PHE A 418 -8.26 -37.31 -13.23
CA PHE A 418 -7.53 -37.32 -14.51
C PHE A 418 -8.40 -36.89 -15.71
N GLN A 419 -9.69 -37.16 -15.68
CA GLN A 419 -10.62 -36.71 -16.73
C GLN A 419 -10.93 -35.23 -16.63
N ASN A 420 -10.78 -34.63 -15.44
CA ASN A 420 -11.10 -33.23 -15.16
C ASN A 420 -9.87 -32.36 -14.87
N ILE A 421 -8.64 -32.81 -15.15
CA ILE A 421 -7.39 -32.05 -14.94
C ILE A 421 -7.49 -30.57 -15.38
N PRO A 422 -7.97 -30.24 -16.61
CA PRO A 422 -8.06 -28.86 -17.04
C PRO A 422 -8.95 -27.97 -16.12
N ASN A 423 -10.02 -28.57 -15.55
CA ASN A 423 -10.88 -27.84 -14.63
C ASN A 423 -10.23 -27.70 -13.24
N TYR A 424 -9.49 -28.71 -12.80
CA TYR A 424 -8.77 -28.67 -11.53
C TYR A 424 -7.56 -27.73 -11.57
N ILE A 425 -6.86 -27.62 -12.71
CA ILE A 425 -5.86 -26.55 -12.92
C ILE A 425 -6.51 -25.19 -12.78
N THR A 426 -7.71 -25.01 -13.30
CA THR A 426 -8.48 -23.79 -13.15
C THR A 426 -8.80 -23.47 -11.70
N VAL A 427 -9.22 -24.47 -10.92
CA VAL A 427 -9.46 -24.33 -9.47
C VAL A 427 -8.16 -23.95 -8.76
N PHE A 428 -7.06 -24.61 -9.09
CA PHE A 428 -5.74 -24.30 -8.54
C PHE A 428 -5.33 -22.85 -8.80
N VAL A 429 -5.45 -22.36 -10.03
CA VAL A 429 -5.13 -20.98 -10.39
C VAL A 429 -6.06 -19.99 -9.69
N GLY A 430 -7.35 -20.29 -9.58
CA GLY A 430 -8.30 -19.47 -8.84
C GLY A 430 -7.97 -19.37 -7.34
N ILE A 431 -7.58 -20.50 -6.73
CA ILE A 431 -7.12 -20.53 -5.33
C ILE A 431 -5.80 -19.78 -5.16
N LEU A 432 -4.88 -19.90 -6.11
CA LEU A 432 -3.60 -19.18 -6.10
C LEU A 432 -3.85 -17.67 -6.01
N PHE A 433 -4.68 -17.12 -6.89
CA PHE A 433 -4.98 -15.69 -6.88
C PHE A 433 -5.70 -15.24 -5.61
N ALA A 434 -6.68 -16.02 -5.14
CA ALA A 434 -7.37 -15.69 -3.90
C ALA A 434 -6.42 -15.70 -2.69
N ASN A 435 -5.51 -16.67 -2.63
CA ASN A 435 -4.52 -16.77 -1.57
C ASN A 435 -3.54 -15.59 -1.58
N VAL A 436 -3.15 -15.03 -2.75
CA VAL A 436 -2.32 -13.82 -2.82
C VAL A 436 -2.95 -12.68 -2.02
N ILE A 437 -4.25 -12.45 -2.20
CA ILE A 437 -4.97 -11.35 -1.51
C ILE A 437 -5.09 -11.64 0.00
N ILE A 438 -5.39 -12.88 0.37
CA ILE A 438 -5.51 -13.26 1.80
C ILE A 438 -4.15 -13.16 2.49
N PHE A 439 -3.07 -13.64 1.86
CA PHE A 439 -1.70 -13.53 2.39
C PHE A 439 -1.27 -12.09 2.58
N PHE A 440 -1.55 -11.22 1.59
CA PHE A 440 -1.29 -9.79 1.70
C PHE A 440 -2.04 -9.19 2.88
N GLY A 441 -3.36 -9.43 2.96
CA GLY A 441 -4.20 -8.89 4.04
C GLY A 441 -3.83 -9.39 5.44
N LEU A 442 -3.41 -10.64 5.61
CA LEU A 442 -3.04 -11.19 6.91
C LEU A 442 -1.57 -11.01 7.26
N GLY A 443 -0.68 -10.93 6.24
CA GLY A 443 0.77 -10.86 6.41
C GLY A 443 1.31 -9.46 6.66
N MET A 444 0.63 -8.43 6.18
CA MET A 444 1.15 -7.04 6.21
C MET A 444 1.41 -6.53 7.64
N LYS A 445 0.42 -6.64 8.53
CA LYS A 445 0.59 -6.18 9.92
C LYS A 445 1.70 -6.93 10.67
N PRO A 446 1.78 -8.27 10.66
CA PRO A 446 2.90 -8.98 11.27
C PRO A 446 4.26 -8.64 10.67
N MET A 447 4.32 -8.34 9.38
CA MET A 447 5.55 -7.90 8.72
C MET A 447 6.02 -6.54 9.26
N LEU A 448 5.11 -5.58 9.41
CA LEU A 448 5.43 -4.26 9.97
C LEU A 448 5.88 -4.35 11.44
N LEU A 449 5.24 -5.20 12.25
CA LEU A 449 5.65 -5.44 13.63
C LEU A 449 7.04 -6.09 13.70
N HIS A 450 7.30 -7.08 12.86
CA HIS A 450 8.63 -7.71 12.80
C HIS A 450 9.72 -6.72 12.32
N TYR A 451 9.38 -5.79 11.44
CA TYR A 451 10.28 -4.72 11.05
C TYR A 451 10.65 -3.80 12.23
N GLN A 452 9.70 -3.52 13.14
CA GLN A 452 9.99 -2.82 14.39
C GLN A 452 10.95 -3.60 15.29
N ASP A 453 10.70 -4.91 15.46
CA ASP A 453 11.56 -5.79 16.27
C ASP A 453 13.01 -5.82 15.71
N ILE A 454 13.13 -5.95 14.37
CA ILE A 454 14.45 -5.94 13.70
C ILE A 454 15.19 -4.61 13.95
N ILE A 455 14.51 -3.48 13.80
CA ILE A 455 15.12 -2.17 14.03
C ILE A 455 15.59 -2.06 15.48
N GLU A 456 14.78 -2.51 16.44
CA GLU A 456 15.14 -2.48 17.85
C GLU A 456 16.34 -3.35 18.16
N ASP A 457 16.37 -4.58 17.62
CA ASP A 457 17.44 -5.56 17.86
C ASP A 457 18.77 -5.13 17.22
N ASN A 458 18.73 -4.38 16.12
CA ASN A 458 19.93 -3.96 15.37
C ASN A 458 20.33 -2.49 15.62
N MET A 459 19.74 -1.82 16.62
CA MET A 459 20.16 -0.47 16.99
C MET A 459 21.62 -0.44 17.41
N ILE A 460 22.43 0.42 16.80
CA ILE A 460 23.84 0.61 17.15
C ILE A 460 24.00 1.00 18.63
N SER A 461 23.16 1.95 19.10
CA SER A 461 23.14 2.41 20.50
C SER A 461 21.77 2.94 20.88
N LYS A 462 21.46 3.04 22.17
CA LYS A 462 20.18 3.60 22.64
C LYS A 462 19.97 5.07 22.25
N TYR A 463 21.05 5.82 22.14
CA TYR A 463 21.06 7.23 21.73
C TYR A 463 22.20 7.40 20.73
N GLN A 464 21.87 7.90 19.53
CA GLN A 464 22.84 8.33 18.54
C GLN A 464 22.73 9.84 18.42
N TYR A 465 23.71 10.55 18.93
CA TYR A 465 23.76 12.01 18.84
C TYR A 465 24.45 12.42 17.55
N VAL A 466 23.81 13.24 16.76
CA VAL A 466 24.41 13.95 15.62
C VAL A 466 24.60 15.40 16.03
N LEU A 467 25.81 15.90 15.94
CA LEU A 467 26.16 17.25 16.37
C LEU A 467 26.28 18.20 15.18
N LYS A 468 25.86 19.45 15.36
CA LYS A 468 26.06 20.55 14.38
C LYS A 468 27.56 20.94 14.28
N MET A 469 28.27 20.83 15.39
CA MET A 469 29.72 21.03 15.48
C MET A 469 30.31 20.14 16.58
N PRO A 470 31.57 19.72 16.48
CA PRO A 470 32.22 18.92 17.51
C PRO A 470 32.11 19.56 18.90
N ALA A 471 31.54 18.84 19.86
CA ALA A 471 31.44 19.25 21.28
C ALA A 471 31.83 18.06 22.16
N GLU A 472 32.70 18.30 23.15
CA GLU A 472 33.18 17.25 24.04
C GLU A 472 32.19 17.00 25.18
N THR A 473 32.09 15.70 25.57
CA THR A 473 31.28 15.27 26.73
C THR A 473 32.14 14.56 27.77
N LYS A 474 31.75 14.68 29.04
CA LYS A 474 32.31 13.95 30.15
C LYS A 474 31.57 12.67 30.49
N THR A 475 30.50 12.36 29.77
CA THR A 475 29.68 11.16 29.98
C THR A 475 30.50 9.91 29.68
N GLU A 476 30.59 8.99 30.64
CA GLU A 476 31.32 7.74 30.46
C GLU A 476 30.58 6.74 29.56
N GLY A 477 31.37 5.91 28.86
CA GLY A 477 30.79 4.84 28.00
C GLY A 477 30.28 5.30 26.64
N VAL A 478 30.54 6.53 26.24
CA VAL A 478 30.23 7.06 24.92
C VAL A 478 31.37 6.75 23.92
N GLU A 479 31.04 6.73 22.65
CA GLU A 479 32.02 6.56 21.56
C GLU A 479 31.78 7.60 20.48
N LYS A 480 32.83 8.32 20.08
CA LYS A 480 32.81 9.29 18.99
C LYS A 480 32.70 8.55 17.65
N TYR A 481 31.91 9.10 16.75
CA TYR A 481 31.84 8.66 15.38
C TYR A 481 31.71 9.83 14.41
N CYS A 482 31.99 9.59 13.15
CA CYS A 482 31.72 10.51 12.06
C CYS A 482 30.49 10.06 11.30
N SER A 483 29.67 10.99 10.82
CA SER A 483 28.57 10.69 9.93
C SER A 483 28.45 11.73 8.82
N GLY A 484 28.04 11.24 7.67
CA GLY A 484 27.74 12.06 6.50
C GLY A 484 26.63 11.40 5.66
N SER A 485 26.14 12.11 4.67
CA SER A 485 25.12 11.59 3.75
C SER A 485 25.53 11.81 2.30
N LEU A 486 25.37 10.79 1.49
CA LEU A 486 25.57 10.81 0.06
C LEU A 486 24.31 10.25 -0.63
N LYS A 487 24.17 10.51 -1.93
CA LYS A 487 23.09 9.94 -2.75
C LYS A 487 23.55 8.68 -3.47
N THR A 488 22.68 7.69 -3.53
CA THR A 488 22.91 6.49 -4.34
C THR A 488 22.89 6.83 -5.82
N VAL A 489 23.68 6.11 -6.60
CA VAL A 489 23.73 6.24 -8.07
C VAL A 489 23.30 4.90 -8.66
N ASP A 490 22.10 4.85 -9.22
CA ASP A 490 21.57 3.66 -9.90
C ASP A 490 20.68 4.07 -11.08
N ASP A 491 20.80 3.39 -12.22
CA ASP A 491 20.03 3.72 -13.43
C ASP A 491 18.55 3.29 -13.37
N LYS A 492 18.18 2.43 -12.42
CA LYS A 492 16.86 1.78 -12.37
C LYS A 492 16.05 2.15 -11.14
N LEU A 493 16.70 2.51 -10.05
CA LEU A 493 16.08 2.84 -8.78
C LEU A 493 16.14 4.34 -8.53
N LYS A 494 15.16 4.85 -7.79
CA LYS A 494 15.16 6.25 -7.36
C LYS A 494 16.40 6.54 -6.51
N GLU A 495 17.03 7.68 -6.75
CA GLU A 495 18.11 8.17 -5.90
C GLU A 495 17.61 8.35 -4.46
N GLU A 496 18.38 7.85 -3.52
CA GLU A 496 18.07 7.98 -2.10
C GLU A 496 19.32 8.30 -1.29
N THR A 497 19.11 8.76 -0.08
CA THR A 497 20.20 9.09 0.83
C THR A 497 20.78 7.81 1.46
N ALA A 498 22.09 7.62 1.30
CA ALA A 498 22.87 6.62 2.03
C ALA A 498 23.63 7.32 3.14
N THR A 499 23.55 6.81 4.37
CA THR A 499 24.31 7.31 5.49
C THR A 499 25.70 6.70 5.48
N ILE A 500 26.73 7.54 5.62
CA ILE A 500 28.12 7.08 5.72
C ILE A 500 28.56 7.24 7.16
N TYR A 501 28.98 6.16 7.78
CA TYR A 501 29.51 6.14 9.13
C TYR A 501 31.04 5.96 9.10
N GLY A 502 31.75 6.83 9.82
CA GLY A 502 33.16 6.64 10.17
C GLY A 502 33.25 6.18 11.62
N VAL A 503 33.63 4.95 11.86
CA VAL A 503 33.64 4.32 13.17
C VAL A 503 35.04 3.82 13.55
N LYS A 504 35.31 3.69 14.82
CA LYS A 504 36.62 3.16 15.29
C LYS A 504 36.82 1.71 14.88
N GLU A 505 38.03 1.34 14.52
CA GLU A 505 38.42 -0.06 14.17
C GLU A 505 37.93 -1.11 15.17
N ASN A 506 37.94 -0.79 16.45
CA ASN A 506 37.46 -1.65 17.55
C ASN A 506 36.28 -1.00 18.27
N SER A 507 35.25 -0.60 17.52
CA SER A 507 34.06 0.00 18.08
C SER A 507 33.36 -0.91 19.08
N LYS A 508 32.90 -0.32 20.20
CA LYS A 508 32.11 -1.03 21.21
C LYS A 508 30.64 -1.18 20.78
N PHE A 509 30.24 -0.44 19.79
CA PHE A 509 28.84 -0.34 19.32
C PHE A 509 28.65 -0.99 17.95
N VAL A 510 29.57 -0.75 17.01
CA VAL A 510 29.51 -1.36 15.68
C VAL A 510 30.38 -2.61 15.66
N HIS A 511 29.71 -3.76 15.70
CA HIS A 511 30.40 -5.07 15.79
C HIS A 511 30.75 -5.58 14.37
N ALA A 512 31.67 -4.89 13.70
CA ALA A 512 32.22 -5.29 12.40
C ALA A 512 33.72 -5.11 12.37
N ASP A 513 34.46 -6.03 11.73
CA ASP A 513 35.93 -5.98 11.57
C ASP A 513 36.28 -5.08 10.36
N ILE A 514 35.95 -3.79 10.49
CA ILE A 514 36.20 -2.80 9.43
C ILE A 514 37.66 -2.38 9.51
N LYS A 515 38.38 -2.47 8.38
CA LYS A 515 39.79 -2.11 8.26
C LYS A 515 39.97 -0.97 7.28
N ASP A 516 41.09 -0.24 7.43
CA ASP A 516 41.43 0.85 6.51
C ASP A 516 41.50 0.35 5.07
N GLY A 517 40.87 1.13 4.18
CA GLY A 517 40.78 0.85 2.75
C GLY A 517 39.59 0.00 2.32
N GLY A 518 38.80 -0.54 3.28
CA GLY A 518 37.60 -1.32 3.01
C GLY A 518 36.33 -0.65 3.50
N ALA A 519 35.20 -0.96 2.89
CA ALA A 519 33.89 -0.51 3.31
C ALA A 519 32.97 -1.69 3.63
N PHE A 520 32.21 -1.58 4.70
CA PHE A 520 31.06 -2.45 4.95
C PHE A 520 29.79 -1.73 4.53
N ILE A 521 28.84 -2.46 3.95
CA ILE A 521 27.52 -1.93 3.65
C ILE A 521 26.47 -2.61 4.51
N SER A 522 25.38 -1.92 4.81
CA SER A 522 24.25 -2.52 5.51
C SER A 522 23.61 -3.65 4.69
N ASP A 523 23.06 -4.68 5.36
CA ASP A 523 22.34 -5.78 4.70
C ASP A 523 21.14 -5.25 3.89
N GLY A 524 20.44 -4.21 4.38
CA GLY A 524 19.39 -3.52 3.63
C GLY A 524 19.88 -2.95 2.29
N TYR A 525 21.06 -2.33 2.28
CA TYR A 525 21.66 -1.80 1.06
C TYR A 525 22.03 -2.92 0.09
N SER A 526 22.69 -3.99 0.59
CA SER A 526 23.03 -5.18 -0.19
C SER A 526 21.79 -5.81 -0.84
N GLN A 527 20.72 -6.04 -0.08
CA GLN A 527 19.50 -6.69 -0.57
C GLN A 527 18.73 -5.85 -1.60
N LYS A 528 18.65 -4.53 -1.38
CA LYS A 528 17.94 -3.62 -2.28
C LYS A 528 18.61 -3.50 -3.63
N TYR A 529 19.92 -3.25 -3.64
CA TYR A 529 20.71 -2.98 -4.84
C TYR A 529 21.39 -4.24 -5.41
N ASN A 530 21.24 -5.41 -4.76
CA ASN A 530 21.90 -6.69 -5.11
C ASN A 530 23.43 -6.56 -5.18
N ILE A 531 24.02 -5.96 -4.15
CA ILE A 531 25.47 -5.76 -4.02
C ILE A 531 26.03 -6.91 -3.18
N GLU A 532 27.11 -7.52 -3.66
CA GLU A 532 27.81 -8.61 -2.97
C GLU A 532 29.19 -8.16 -2.47
N VAL A 533 29.77 -8.92 -1.56
CA VAL A 533 31.15 -8.68 -1.09
C VAL A 533 32.12 -8.80 -2.29
N GLY A 534 32.94 -7.76 -2.49
CA GLY A 534 33.86 -7.64 -3.61
C GLY A 534 33.41 -6.64 -4.67
N ASP A 535 32.15 -6.24 -4.69
CA ASP A 535 31.61 -5.23 -5.59
C ASP A 535 32.09 -3.82 -5.22
N GLN A 536 31.85 -2.87 -6.10
CA GLN A 536 32.08 -1.44 -5.86
C GLN A 536 30.76 -0.68 -5.82
N VAL A 537 30.64 0.20 -4.82
CA VAL A 537 29.49 1.09 -4.64
C VAL A 537 29.95 2.50 -4.94
N THR A 538 29.23 3.17 -5.84
CA THR A 538 29.44 4.59 -6.15
C THR A 538 28.29 5.42 -5.61
N LEU A 539 28.65 6.46 -4.86
CA LEU A 539 27.73 7.44 -4.28
C LEU A 539 28.13 8.83 -4.76
N LYS A 540 27.20 9.80 -4.75
CA LYS A 540 27.46 11.20 -5.14
C LYS A 540 27.04 12.17 -4.03
N GLU A 541 27.57 13.36 -4.04
CA GLU A 541 27.13 14.46 -3.18
C GLU A 541 25.67 14.85 -3.48
N SER A 542 24.95 15.31 -2.45
CA SER A 542 23.57 15.78 -2.59
C SER A 542 23.47 17.08 -3.40
N TYR A 543 24.50 17.94 -3.32
CA TYR A 543 24.59 19.26 -3.93
C TYR A 543 25.94 19.42 -4.64
N GLY A 544 26.26 18.52 -5.58
CA GLY A 544 27.53 18.54 -6.29
C GLY A 544 27.69 17.33 -7.18
N ASP A 545 28.71 17.38 -8.06
CA ASP A 545 28.99 16.31 -9.01
C ASP A 545 30.06 15.33 -8.53
N LYS A 546 30.63 15.57 -7.33
CA LYS A 546 31.71 14.70 -6.79
C LYS A 546 31.16 13.33 -6.45
N LYS A 547 31.85 12.31 -6.97
CA LYS A 547 31.49 10.90 -6.75
C LYS A 547 32.54 10.22 -5.88
N TYR A 548 32.06 9.33 -5.02
CA TYR A 548 32.87 8.52 -4.12
C TYR A 548 32.62 7.05 -4.45
N THR A 549 33.69 6.26 -4.59
CA THR A 549 33.57 4.83 -4.86
C THR A 549 34.22 4.04 -3.75
N PHE A 550 33.47 3.12 -3.18
CA PHE A 550 33.88 2.27 -2.07
C PHE A 550 33.90 0.79 -2.51
N LYS A 551 34.95 0.06 -2.12
CA LYS A 551 35.03 -1.38 -2.34
C LYS A 551 34.35 -2.08 -1.14
N VAL A 552 33.36 -2.91 -1.42
CA VAL A 552 32.63 -3.65 -0.38
C VAL A 552 33.45 -4.83 0.09
N GLU A 553 33.88 -4.80 1.34
CA GLU A 553 34.65 -5.89 1.97
C GLU A 553 33.80 -6.76 2.91
N GLY A 554 32.63 -6.24 3.33
CA GLY A 554 31.70 -6.98 4.18
C GLY A 554 30.30 -6.39 4.19
N ILE A 555 29.39 -7.16 4.76
CA ILE A 555 28.00 -6.75 4.98
C ILE A 555 27.78 -6.68 6.48
N TYR A 556 27.27 -5.55 6.95
CA TYR A 556 26.89 -5.34 8.35
C TYR A 556 25.43 -5.72 8.54
N ASP A 557 25.13 -6.44 9.61
CA ASP A 557 23.77 -6.91 9.94
C ASP A 557 22.89 -5.74 10.38
N ASP A 558 22.42 -5.00 9.40
CA ASP A 558 21.46 -3.91 9.51
C ASP A 558 20.52 -3.98 8.31
N PRO A 559 19.43 -4.75 8.43
CA PRO A 559 18.52 -5.01 7.30
C PRO A 559 17.55 -3.86 6.99
N ALA A 560 17.57 -2.77 7.75
CA ALA A 560 16.61 -1.68 7.63
C ALA A 560 17.16 -0.43 6.95
N THR A 561 18.46 -0.15 7.06
CA THR A 561 19.05 1.10 6.57
C THR A 561 19.78 0.94 5.24
N ILE A 562 20.04 2.08 4.59
CA ILE A 562 20.95 2.20 3.45
C ILE A 562 22.19 2.93 3.98
N ALA A 563 23.21 2.17 4.36
CA ALA A 563 24.39 2.72 5.03
C ALA A 563 25.70 2.10 4.52
N VAL A 564 26.77 2.89 4.64
CA VAL A 564 28.16 2.48 4.40
C VAL A 564 28.96 2.76 5.67
N TYR A 565 29.74 1.80 6.10
CA TYR A 565 30.57 1.88 7.30
C TYR A 565 32.04 1.86 6.90
N LEU A 566 32.80 2.86 7.31
CA LEU A 566 34.22 3.05 7.09
C LEU A 566 34.92 3.13 8.46
N THR A 567 36.25 3.04 8.46
CA THR A 567 37.01 3.50 9.64
C THR A 567 36.91 5.02 9.76
N ASP A 568 37.05 5.57 10.97
CA ASP A 568 37.07 7.02 11.20
C ASP A 568 38.22 7.70 10.43
N SER A 569 39.37 7.04 10.32
CA SER A 569 40.52 7.47 9.52
C SER A 569 40.20 7.56 8.01
N ASP A 570 39.54 6.54 7.43
CA ASP A 570 39.14 6.55 6.03
C ASP A 570 38.04 7.56 5.75
N PHE A 571 37.10 7.75 6.68
CA PHE A 571 36.05 8.76 6.58
C PHE A 571 36.69 10.17 6.50
N ILE A 572 37.57 10.51 7.47
CA ILE A 572 38.26 11.81 7.53
C ILE A 572 39.05 12.06 6.25
N LYS A 573 39.80 11.05 5.77
CA LYS A 573 40.56 11.14 4.53
C LYS A 573 39.69 11.30 3.29
N THR A 574 38.59 10.55 3.20
CA THR A 574 37.65 10.57 2.06
C THR A 574 36.97 11.93 1.89
N PHE A 575 36.59 12.53 3.01
CA PHE A 575 35.90 13.83 3.04
C PHE A 575 36.83 15.02 3.29
N GLU A 576 38.14 14.81 3.30
CA GLU A 576 39.18 15.86 3.44
C GLU A 576 38.98 16.71 4.71
N LEU A 577 38.66 16.05 5.84
CA LEU A 577 38.40 16.69 7.13
C LEU A 577 39.67 16.77 7.98
N GLU A 578 39.63 17.59 9.04
CA GLU A 578 40.73 17.73 9.99
C GLU A 578 40.92 16.45 10.82
N ASP A 579 42.19 16.13 11.16
CA ASP A 579 42.51 14.98 12.00
C ASP A 579 41.78 15.04 13.35
N GLY A 580 41.14 13.94 13.69
CA GLY A 580 40.37 13.83 14.92
C GLY A 580 38.95 14.44 14.85
N TYR A 581 38.47 14.80 13.65
CA TYR A 581 37.10 15.23 13.43
C TYR A 581 36.11 14.16 13.89
N PHE A 582 35.03 14.60 14.48
CA PHE A 582 33.83 13.81 14.77
C PHE A 582 32.61 14.73 14.81
N ASN A 583 31.45 14.19 14.49
CA ASN A 583 30.19 14.93 14.58
C ASN A 583 29.09 14.09 15.21
N GLY A 584 29.41 13.09 16.02
CA GLY A 584 28.41 12.31 16.72
C GLY A 584 28.94 11.47 17.87
N TYR A 585 28.01 10.98 18.68
CA TYR A 585 28.26 10.07 19.79
C TYR A 585 27.29 8.89 19.76
N PHE A 586 27.82 7.67 19.86
CA PHE A 586 27.03 6.51 20.26
C PHE A 586 27.03 6.42 21.79
N SER A 587 25.85 6.26 22.38
CA SER A 587 25.67 6.17 23.82
C SER A 587 24.51 5.28 24.23
N ASN A 588 24.67 4.52 25.33
CA ASN A 588 23.57 3.81 25.98
C ASN A 588 22.96 4.60 27.15
N THR A 589 23.53 5.76 27.48
CA THR A 589 23.07 6.70 28.52
C THR A 589 22.82 8.07 27.91
N LYS A 590 21.79 8.78 28.41
CA LYS A 590 21.48 10.13 27.91
C LYS A 590 22.62 11.08 28.28
N ILE A 591 23.21 11.75 27.29
CA ILE A 591 24.20 12.81 27.47
C ILE A 591 23.45 14.06 27.96
N LYS A 592 23.96 14.71 29.01
CA LYS A 592 23.31 15.86 29.63
C LYS A 592 24.22 17.09 29.71
N ASP A 593 25.48 16.98 29.35
CA ASP A 593 26.53 18.00 29.47
C ASP A 593 26.90 18.61 28.10
N ILE A 594 26.20 18.28 27.04
CA ILE A 594 26.23 18.98 25.75
C ILE A 594 24.98 19.83 25.68
N ASP A 595 25.12 21.09 25.37
CA ASP A 595 24.01 22.02 25.17
C ASP A 595 23.22 21.62 23.90
N ASP A 596 21.89 21.65 23.98
CA ASP A 596 20.99 21.28 22.87
C ASP A 596 21.26 22.14 21.61
N LEU A 597 21.82 23.33 21.76
CA LEU A 597 22.25 24.18 20.65
C LEU A 597 23.26 23.48 19.70
N TYR A 598 24.12 22.63 20.26
CA TYR A 598 25.14 21.88 19.51
C TYR A 598 24.62 20.55 18.94
N ILE A 599 23.44 20.10 19.37
CA ILE A 599 22.83 18.84 18.91
C ILE A 599 21.99 19.12 17.68
N ALA A 600 22.30 18.47 16.57
CA ALA A 600 21.46 18.52 15.37
C ALA A 600 20.23 17.60 15.51
N THR A 601 20.47 16.37 15.98
CA THR A 601 19.41 15.40 16.27
C THR A 601 19.91 14.32 17.21
N THR A 602 18.98 13.71 17.94
CA THR A 602 19.22 12.51 18.73
C THR A 602 18.35 11.39 18.21
N ILE A 603 18.94 10.38 17.59
CA ILE A 603 18.23 9.22 17.06
C ILE A 603 18.02 8.21 18.18
N THR A 604 16.78 7.87 18.44
CA THR A 604 16.34 6.90 19.46
C THR A 604 15.55 5.76 18.84
N LYS A 605 15.18 4.76 19.65
CA LYS A 605 14.26 3.70 19.24
C LYS A 605 12.94 4.25 18.68
N ASP A 606 12.39 5.26 19.36
CA ASP A 606 11.12 5.87 18.94
C ASP A 606 11.24 6.49 17.54
N ASP A 607 12.37 7.10 17.21
CA ASP A 607 12.62 7.70 15.90
C ASP A 607 12.73 6.65 14.81
N LEU A 608 13.48 5.59 15.05
CA LEU A 608 13.69 4.51 14.10
C LEU A 608 12.39 3.70 13.83
N THR A 609 11.52 3.57 14.83
CA THR A 609 10.25 2.83 14.69
C THR A 609 9.07 3.69 14.20
N LYS A 610 9.25 5.00 14.02
CA LYS A 610 8.20 5.93 13.53
C LYS A 610 7.50 5.40 12.27
N THR A 611 8.28 5.02 11.25
CA THR A 611 7.75 4.57 9.96
C THR A 611 6.78 3.40 10.09
N SER A 612 7.18 2.33 10.77
CA SER A 612 6.34 1.15 10.93
C SER A 612 5.13 1.42 11.83
N ARG A 613 5.27 2.22 12.87
CA ARG A 613 4.19 2.64 13.75
C ARG A 613 3.14 3.45 12.98
N GLN A 614 3.57 4.43 12.20
CA GLN A 614 2.69 5.24 11.36
C GLN A 614 1.99 4.40 10.29
N LEU A 615 2.69 3.49 9.61
CA LEU A 615 2.09 2.58 8.61
C LEU A 615 1.04 1.64 9.24
N ILE A 616 1.27 1.14 10.45
CA ILE A 616 0.28 0.30 11.15
C ILE A 616 -0.99 1.10 11.47
N LEU A 617 -0.85 2.36 11.87
CA LEU A 617 -1.99 3.24 12.14
C LEU A 617 -2.77 3.54 10.86
N SER A 618 -2.08 4.03 9.86
CA SER A 618 -2.66 4.47 8.59
C SER A 618 -3.32 3.31 7.84
N MET A 619 -2.65 2.17 7.74
CA MET A 619 -3.09 1.03 6.93
C MET A 619 -3.92 0.00 7.70
N GLY A 620 -4.03 0.07 9.03
CA GLY A 620 -4.65 -0.97 9.84
C GLY A 620 -6.09 -1.32 9.45
N SER A 621 -6.90 -0.32 9.13
CA SER A 621 -8.29 -0.50 8.65
C SER A 621 -8.34 -1.07 7.23
N MET A 622 -7.44 -0.62 6.34
CA MET A 622 -7.31 -1.12 4.97
C MET A 622 -6.89 -2.59 4.94
N ILE A 623 -5.90 -2.98 5.74
CA ILE A 623 -5.43 -4.36 5.86
C ILE A 623 -6.59 -5.30 6.24
N SER A 624 -7.38 -4.92 7.24
CA SER A 624 -8.55 -5.70 7.67
C SER A 624 -9.61 -5.83 6.56
N MET A 625 -9.85 -4.76 5.80
CA MET A 625 -10.77 -4.75 4.67
C MET A 625 -10.27 -5.68 3.55
N PHE A 626 -9.00 -5.60 3.16
CA PHE A 626 -8.41 -6.48 2.13
C PHE A 626 -8.45 -7.95 2.54
N ALA A 627 -8.15 -8.28 3.79
CA ALA A 627 -8.27 -9.64 4.31
C ALA A 627 -9.70 -10.17 4.19
N THR A 628 -10.70 -9.39 4.61
CA THR A 628 -12.12 -9.74 4.52
C THR A 628 -12.57 -9.90 3.06
N ALA A 629 -12.21 -8.96 2.20
CA ALA A 629 -12.50 -9.02 0.77
C ALA A 629 -11.86 -10.26 0.11
N GLY A 630 -10.62 -10.58 0.47
CA GLY A 630 -9.91 -11.77 0.00
C GLY A 630 -10.63 -13.07 0.36
N ILE A 631 -11.13 -13.20 1.59
CA ILE A 631 -11.91 -14.37 2.04
C ILE A 631 -13.21 -14.49 1.24
N ILE A 632 -13.95 -13.38 1.06
CA ILE A 632 -15.19 -13.37 0.27
C ILE A 632 -14.90 -13.77 -1.17
N MET A 633 -13.87 -13.20 -1.78
CA MET A 633 -13.45 -13.53 -3.15
C MET A 633 -13.05 -15.00 -3.28
N PHE A 634 -12.30 -15.53 -2.32
CA PHE A 634 -11.96 -16.95 -2.26
C PHE A 634 -13.24 -17.82 -2.30
N MET A 635 -14.22 -17.52 -1.44
CA MET A 635 -15.49 -18.26 -1.40
C MET A 635 -16.22 -18.20 -2.76
N LEU A 636 -16.29 -17.02 -3.38
CA LEU A 636 -16.97 -16.83 -4.66
C LEU A 636 -16.29 -17.60 -5.80
N ILE A 637 -14.97 -17.52 -5.90
CA ILE A 637 -14.17 -18.21 -6.92
C ILE A 637 -14.30 -19.73 -6.77
N VAL A 638 -14.07 -20.24 -5.56
CA VAL A 638 -14.11 -21.68 -5.31
C VAL A 638 -15.52 -22.25 -5.51
N TYR A 639 -16.56 -21.50 -5.10
CA TYR A 639 -17.95 -21.89 -5.37
C TYR A 639 -18.23 -21.98 -6.88
N LEU A 640 -17.86 -20.94 -7.66
CA LEU A 640 -18.08 -20.94 -9.11
C LEU A 640 -17.40 -22.11 -9.80
N LEU A 641 -16.12 -22.31 -9.49
CA LEU A 641 -15.32 -23.34 -10.14
C LEU A 641 -15.76 -24.75 -9.73
N SER A 642 -16.08 -24.96 -8.47
CA SER A 642 -16.61 -26.26 -7.99
C SER A 642 -18.00 -26.55 -8.55
N LYS A 643 -18.86 -25.53 -8.69
CA LYS A 643 -20.16 -25.66 -9.37
C LYS A 643 -20.00 -26.12 -10.81
N VAL A 644 -19.05 -25.53 -11.55
CA VAL A 644 -18.73 -25.92 -12.93
C VAL A 644 -18.31 -27.37 -13.02
N ILE A 645 -17.52 -27.90 -12.06
CA ILE A 645 -17.10 -29.29 -12.03
C ILE A 645 -18.32 -30.21 -11.84
N ILE A 646 -19.25 -29.87 -10.95
CA ILE A 646 -20.48 -30.66 -10.73
C ILE A 646 -21.36 -30.64 -11.99
N GLU A 647 -21.59 -29.48 -12.60
CA GLU A 647 -22.39 -29.36 -13.82
C GLU A 647 -21.81 -30.16 -14.99
N LYS A 648 -20.48 -30.17 -15.12
CA LYS A 648 -19.81 -30.97 -16.16
C LYS A 648 -19.89 -32.45 -15.92
N ASN A 649 -20.01 -32.89 -14.67
CA ASN A 649 -20.18 -34.30 -14.31
C ASN A 649 -21.65 -34.70 -14.09
N SER A 650 -22.63 -33.81 -14.39
CA SER A 650 -24.06 -34.03 -14.10
C SER A 650 -24.60 -35.31 -14.75
N GLN A 651 -24.20 -35.59 -15.98
CA GLN A 651 -24.58 -36.83 -16.68
C GLN A 651 -24.01 -38.08 -15.98
N SER A 652 -22.75 -38.06 -15.59
CA SER A 652 -22.14 -39.17 -14.85
C SER A 652 -22.76 -39.33 -13.46
N ILE A 653 -23.13 -38.24 -12.79
CA ILE A 653 -23.86 -38.23 -11.51
C ILE A 653 -25.25 -38.84 -11.68
N SER A 654 -25.99 -38.44 -12.72
CA SER A 654 -27.30 -38.99 -13.06
C SER A 654 -27.23 -40.49 -13.35
N MET A 655 -26.26 -40.92 -14.16
CA MET A 655 -26.01 -42.34 -14.44
C MET A 655 -25.72 -43.14 -13.18
N THR A 656 -24.89 -42.58 -12.27
CA THR A 656 -24.57 -43.24 -11.00
C THR A 656 -25.80 -43.37 -10.11
N LYS A 657 -26.74 -42.39 -10.14
CA LYS A 657 -28.05 -42.48 -9.46
C LYS A 657 -28.93 -43.58 -10.03
N ILE A 658 -28.98 -43.70 -11.35
CA ILE A 658 -29.75 -44.76 -12.04
C ILE A 658 -29.19 -46.14 -11.66
N LEU A 659 -27.88 -46.29 -11.50
CA LEU A 659 -27.22 -47.51 -11.06
C LEU A 659 -27.46 -47.85 -9.58
N GLY A 660 -28.30 -47.08 -8.86
CA GLY A 660 -28.70 -47.35 -7.48
C GLY A 660 -27.79 -46.81 -6.39
N TYR A 661 -26.77 -46.05 -6.74
CA TYR A 661 -25.91 -45.42 -5.71
C TYR A 661 -26.69 -44.37 -4.92
N ASN A 662 -26.54 -44.41 -3.60
CA ASN A 662 -27.18 -43.44 -2.74
C ASN A 662 -26.46 -42.08 -2.75
N ASN A 663 -27.12 -41.02 -2.25
CA ASN A 663 -26.56 -39.65 -2.27
C ASN A 663 -25.23 -39.53 -1.48
N ARG A 664 -25.00 -40.36 -0.45
CA ARG A 664 -23.77 -40.37 0.32
C ARG A 664 -22.59 -40.94 -0.47
N GLU A 665 -22.84 -41.98 -1.23
CA GLU A 665 -21.84 -42.59 -2.13
C GLU A 665 -21.48 -41.63 -3.27
N ILE A 666 -22.48 -41.02 -3.90
CA ILE A 666 -22.27 -40.03 -4.97
C ILE A 666 -21.47 -38.82 -4.47
N ASN A 667 -21.81 -38.30 -3.29
CA ASN A 667 -21.01 -37.22 -2.66
C ASN A 667 -19.58 -37.68 -2.41
N SER A 668 -19.37 -38.92 -1.96
CA SER A 668 -18.03 -39.48 -1.76
C SER A 668 -17.24 -39.61 -3.06
N LEU A 669 -17.89 -39.79 -4.20
CA LEU A 669 -17.21 -39.86 -5.49
C LEU A 669 -16.85 -38.50 -6.09
N TYR A 670 -17.72 -37.51 -5.98
CA TYR A 670 -17.53 -36.21 -6.67
C TYR A 670 -17.14 -35.09 -5.72
N ILE A 671 -17.84 -34.89 -4.56
CA ILE A 671 -17.53 -33.82 -3.62
C ILE A 671 -16.23 -34.11 -2.91
N THR A 672 -16.03 -35.32 -2.37
CA THR A 672 -14.77 -35.68 -1.70
C THR A 672 -13.58 -35.56 -2.64
N THR A 673 -13.75 -35.91 -3.92
CA THR A 673 -12.69 -35.77 -4.95
C THR A 673 -12.34 -34.28 -5.14
N THR A 674 -13.34 -33.42 -5.27
CA THR A 674 -13.14 -31.97 -5.38
C THR A 674 -12.52 -31.41 -4.11
N THR A 675 -12.95 -31.88 -2.93
CA THR A 675 -12.37 -31.50 -1.63
C THR A 675 -10.88 -31.80 -1.56
N ILE A 676 -10.47 -33.01 -1.96
CA ILE A 676 -9.05 -33.41 -1.99
C ILE A 676 -8.25 -32.47 -2.90
N VAL A 677 -8.77 -32.15 -4.07
CA VAL A 677 -8.07 -31.25 -5.01
C VAL A 677 -8.02 -29.83 -4.46
N VAL A 678 -9.08 -29.32 -3.85
CA VAL A 678 -9.09 -27.97 -3.24
C VAL A 678 -8.09 -27.88 -2.09
N ILE A 679 -8.09 -28.87 -1.18
CA ILE A 679 -7.12 -28.90 -0.06
C ILE A 679 -5.68 -29.02 -0.60
N ALA A 680 -5.44 -29.91 -1.55
CA ALA A 680 -4.12 -30.04 -2.18
C ALA A 680 -3.70 -28.73 -2.87
N SER A 681 -4.62 -28.07 -3.58
CA SER A 681 -4.38 -26.77 -4.20
C SER A 681 -4.04 -25.69 -3.18
N MET A 682 -4.75 -25.64 -2.04
CA MET A 682 -4.45 -24.71 -0.96
C MET A 682 -3.03 -24.90 -0.43
N LEU A 683 -2.67 -26.14 -0.12
CA LEU A 683 -1.33 -26.44 0.43
C LEU A 683 -0.21 -26.16 -0.59
N LEU A 684 -0.43 -26.47 -1.87
CA LEU A 684 0.55 -26.23 -2.92
C LEU A 684 0.68 -24.75 -3.32
N THR A 685 -0.38 -23.97 -3.21
CA THR A 685 -0.35 -22.54 -3.56
C THR A 685 0.37 -21.70 -2.50
N VAL A 686 0.38 -22.10 -1.24
CA VAL A 686 1.03 -21.38 -0.14
C VAL A 686 2.50 -21.03 -0.43
N PRO A 687 3.39 -21.99 -0.74
CA PRO A 687 4.78 -21.65 -1.05
C PRO A 687 4.92 -20.82 -2.33
N ILE A 688 4.06 -21.02 -3.33
CA ILE A 688 4.07 -20.25 -4.57
C ILE A 688 3.69 -18.80 -4.28
N VAL A 689 2.65 -18.57 -3.47
CA VAL A 689 2.21 -17.24 -3.05
C VAL A 689 3.30 -16.53 -2.28
N ASN A 690 3.96 -17.22 -1.35
CA ASN A 690 5.06 -16.64 -0.57
C ASN A 690 6.20 -16.13 -1.48
N VAL A 691 6.64 -16.95 -2.45
CA VAL A 691 7.68 -16.55 -3.42
C VAL A 691 7.19 -15.39 -4.29
N THR A 692 5.95 -15.44 -4.75
CA THR A 692 5.34 -14.39 -5.58
C THR A 692 5.27 -13.07 -4.82
N LEU A 693 4.79 -13.08 -3.57
CA LEU A 693 4.71 -11.89 -2.73
C LEU A 693 6.12 -11.36 -2.41
N LYS A 694 7.08 -12.21 -2.06
CA LYS A 694 8.47 -11.77 -1.86
C LYS A 694 8.99 -10.98 -3.06
N TYR A 695 8.71 -11.44 -4.28
CA TYR A 695 9.12 -10.74 -5.50
C TYR A 695 8.34 -9.42 -5.70
N ILE A 696 7.02 -9.44 -5.51
CA ILE A 696 6.17 -8.24 -5.61
C ILE A 696 6.62 -7.18 -4.61
N PHE A 697 6.88 -7.57 -3.35
CA PHE A 697 7.38 -6.67 -2.32
C PHE A 697 8.74 -6.08 -2.69
N LYS A 698 9.68 -6.91 -3.15
CA LYS A 698 10.98 -6.41 -3.61
C LYS A 698 10.84 -5.33 -4.68
N VAL A 699 9.98 -5.54 -5.68
CA VAL A 699 9.74 -4.57 -6.75
C VAL A 699 9.00 -3.32 -6.25
N ALA A 700 8.01 -3.50 -5.38
CA ALA A 700 7.22 -2.38 -4.85
C ALA A 700 8.08 -1.48 -3.95
N PHE A 701 8.85 -2.05 -3.01
CA PHE A 701 9.69 -1.27 -2.09
C PHE A 701 10.98 -0.75 -2.71
N ALA A 702 11.39 -1.25 -3.88
CA ALA A 702 12.57 -0.74 -4.58
C ALA A 702 12.49 0.75 -4.94
N GLN A 703 11.28 1.29 -5.11
CA GLN A 703 11.02 2.69 -5.45
C GLN A 703 10.83 3.62 -4.23
N TYR A 704 10.74 3.05 -3.02
CA TYR A 704 10.64 3.82 -1.78
C TYR A 704 12.03 4.03 -1.17
N SER A 705 12.20 5.12 -0.42
CA SER A 705 13.43 5.36 0.33
C SER A 705 13.57 4.37 1.50
N GLY A 706 14.80 3.87 1.74
CA GLY A 706 15.07 2.82 2.72
C GLY A 706 14.74 1.42 2.20
N TRP A 707 14.78 0.45 3.09
CA TRP A 707 14.48 -0.95 2.78
C TRP A 707 13.68 -1.61 3.90
N MET A 708 12.69 -2.40 3.51
CA MET A 708 11.91 -3.22 4.43
C MET A 708 12.03 -4.70 4.02
N PRO A 709 12.65 -5.55 4.83
CA PRO A 709 12.77 -6.95 4.51
C PRO A 709 11.41 -7.65 4.50
N TYR A 710 11.17 -8.48 3.48
CA TYR A 710 9.95 -9.28 3.41
C TYR A 710 9.95 -10.37 4.48
N TYR A 711 8.93 -10.36 5.32
CA TYR A 711 8.74 -11.35 6.38
C TYR A 711 7.30 -11.83 6.45
N VAL A 712 7.10 -13.13 6.61
CA VAL A 712 5.79 -13.74 6.90
C VAL A 712 5.97 -14.73 8.05
N PRO A 713 5.31 -14.54 9.18
CA PRO A 713 5.43 -15.44 10.32
C PRO A 713 4.86 -16.83 9.99
N ALA A 714 5.48 -17.87 10.56
CA ALA A 714 5.11 -19.26 10.33
C ALA A 714 3.60 -19.56 10.55
N LYS A 715 2.95 -18.84 11.46
CA LYS A 715 1.52 -18.97 11.73
C LYS A 715 0.63 -18.68 10.51
N ILE A 716 1.00 -17.74 9.64
CA ILE A 716 0.24 -17.38 8.43
C ILE A 716 0.18 -18.54 7.44
N PHE A 717 1.25 -19.35 7.34
CA PHE A 717 1.29 -20.54 6.50
C PHE A 717 0.31 -21.63 6.96
N VAL A 718 -0.20 -21.55 8.20
CA VAL A 718 -1.25 -22.41 8.75
C VAL A 718 -2.61 -21.73 8.71
N GLU A 719 -2.68 -20.45 9.07
CA GLU A 719 -3.92 -19.69 9.14
C GLU A 719 -4.61 -19.57 7.79
N VAL A 720 -3.87 -19.28 6.71
CA VAL A 720 -4.46 -19.12 5.37
C VAL A 720 -5.07 -20.42 4.85
N PRO A 721 -4.38 -21.57 4.85
CA PRO A 721 -5.01 -22.84 4.50
C PRO A 721 -6.20 -23.20 5.39
N LEU A 722 -6.12 -22.94 6.69
CA LEU A 722 -7.21 -23.23 7.64
C LEU A 722 -8.46 -22.40 7.33
N LEU A 723 -8.30 -21.09 7.12
CA LEU A 723 -9.40 -20.20 6.70
C LEU A 723 -10.00 -20.66 5.36
N GLY A 724 -9.14 -21.02 4.43
CA GLY A 724 -9.57 -21.56 3.15
C GLY A 724 -10.34 -22.88 3.28
N ILE A 725 -9.91 -23.81 4.13
CA ILE A 725 -10.61 -25.06 4.41
C ILE A 725 -11.96 -24.80 5.07
N ILE A 726 -12.03 -23.91 6.06
CA ILE A 726 -13.28 -23.51 6.73
C ILE A 726 -14.25 -22.90 5.69
N SER A 727 -13.77 -21.97 4.89
CA SER A 727 -14.55 -21.35 3.81
C SER A 727 -15.05 -22.38 2.80
N TYR A 728 -14.19 -23.32 2.42
CA TYR A 728 -14.57 -24.42 1.53
C TYR A 728 -15.60 -25.38 2.15
N ALA A 729 -15.55 -25.63 3.46
CA ALA A 729 -16.53 -26.47 4.13
C ALA A 729 -17.95 -25.92 3.95
N VAL A 730 -18.13 -24.61 4.05
CA VAL A 730 -19.41 -23.93 3.77
C VAL A 730 -19.84 -24.17 2.32
N ILE A 731 -18.91 -24.01 1.39
CA ILE A 731 -19.16 -24.23 -0.04
C ILE A 731 -19.52 -25.70 -0.31
N ALA A 732 -18.78 -26.65 0.25
CA ALA A 732 -19.02 -28.08 0.10
C ALA A 732 -20.43 -28.47 0.58
N PHE A 733 -20.89 -27.87 1.67
CA PHE A 733 -22.26 -28.06 2.15
C PHE A 733 -23.32 -27.59 1.13
N ILE A 734 -23.12 -26.41 0.53
CA ILE A 734 -24.00 -25.88 -0.53
C ILE A 734 -23.98 -26.81 -1.76
N LEU A 735 -22.79 -27.26 -2.16
CA LEU A 735 -22.60 -28.15 -3.31
C LEU A 735 -23.22 -29.53 -3.13
N THR A 736 -23.19 -30.06 -1.90
CA THR A 736 -23.88 -31.33 -1.55
C THR A 736 -25.38 -31.25 -1.80
N ARG A 737 -26.02 -30.13 -1.48
CA ARG A 737 -27.43 -29.89 -1.81
C ARG A 737 -27.69 -29.85 -3.32
N ARG A 738 -26.75 -29.34 -4.10
CA ARG A 738 -26.83 -29.30 -5.58
C ARG A 738 -26.71 -30.70 -6.21
N VAL A 739 -25.77 -31.54 -5.74
CA VAL A 739 -25.63 -32.93 -6.20
C VAL A 739 -26.94 -33.72 -6.00
N LYS A 740 -27.62 -33.49 -4.86
CA LYS A 740 -28.94 -34.09 -4.60
C LYS A 740 -30.00 -33.66 -5.63
N LYS A 741 -29.93 -32.43 -6.15
CA LYS A 741 -30.90 -31.87 -7.11
C LYS A 741 -30.63 -32.20 -8.57
N VAL A 742 -29.54 -32.93 -8.91
CA VAL A 742 -29.28 -33.38 -10.28
C VAL A 742 -30.36 -34.39 -10.70
N PRO A 743 -31.14 -34.12 -11.79
CA PRO A 743 -32.24 -34.98 -12.22
C PRO A 743 -31.76 -36.33 -12.74
N LEU A 744 -32.61 -37.36 -12.62
CA LEU A 744 -32.32 -38.71 -13.14
C LEU A 744 -32.41 -38.77 -14.67
N ASP A 745 -33.22 -37.93 -15.29
CA ASP A 745 -33.44 -37.86 -16.73
C ASP A 745 -32.27 -37.25 -17.51
N GLU A 746 -31.32 -36.59 -16.82
CA GLU A 746 -30.11 -36.00 -17.43
C GLU A 746 -29.23 -37.06 -18.12
N ALA A 747 -29.22 -38.30 -17.61
CA ALA A 747 -28.50 -39.40 -18.24
C ALA A 747 -29.20 -39.91 -19.50
N LEU A 748 -30.54 -39.81 -19.57
CA LEU A 748 -31.35 -40.32 -20.69
C LEU A 748 -31.45 -39.32 -21.85
N LYS A 749 -31.32 -38.04 -21.60
CA LYS A 749 -31.38 -36.98 -22.64
C LYS A 749 -30.37 -37.07 -23.78
N ASN A 750 -29.45 -38.00 -23.74
CA ASN A 750 -28.37 -38.15 -24.74
C ASN A 750 -28.24 -39.56 -25.30
N VAL A 751 -29.25 -40.39 -25.15
CA VAL A 751 -29.26 -41.79 -25.67
C VAL A 751 -30.06 -41.88 -26.95
N GLU A 752 -30.77 -40.80 -27.35
CA GLU A 752 -31.46 -40.69 -28.63
C GLU A 752 -30.64 -39.95 -29.70
#